data_3dd4026ba27b0011201a056136a900b1
#
_entry.id   3dd4026ba27b0011201a056136a900b1
#
_cell.length_a   1.000
_cell.length_b   1.000
_cell.length_c   1.000
_cell.angle_alpha   90.00
_cell.angle_beta   90.00
_cell.angle_gamma   90.00
#
_symmetry.space_group_name_H-M   'P 1'
#
loop_
_entity.id
_entity.type
_entity.pdbx_description
1 polymer ?
#
loop_
_entity_poly.entity_id
_entity_poly.type
_entity_poly.pdbx_seq_one_letter_code
_entity_poly.pdbx_strand_id
1 'polypeptide(L)'
;MKKQTLILFLLLTTVFTAEAQLNIDHYIRVGRTRISIGNYTGAIEYFNIVLKFRPQLPEAYFYRGVAKHQLEDFRGAILDYDKAIEIKPYYPRAYMNRGMAYHNLKEYEKAIADYNKGLEFDPENENLFINRGIAKLSMEKIDEAVEDYNKALEINPKSTNALMNRSNAKIMTGDTEGAIRDLNQVIINRPHFAGAYLNRGLARFEMEDYASALRDYDQCIQLDPENALAFNNRGIVKHKLEDYAGAIMDYNMALKLNPEMASAYFNRAMAREILDRPGYENDYQIAAQLNPQYDLESRRLDAQQLAQNQQSQSGQSSGSSGQSQQQAANQSTSQQTGSGNNAQDNQADEEEETDEQQQRRRRPNLIIQDTRDLPSDEEEVDDGRVQNRNIEIDLQPIFIVSAFEKNAVDYNRFQYYNLSIDQLNEKNNYNPMLSLTNKEVEEYQEVFENFVLYFNARLEINETSHNYLNRGFFHSLTGDYNAALEDFNKAIEMNEKQAIAYFSRGNCRYKMLEEIEQLESPSDEITVPIGGTTNNLTDDDPIAMPEYQKILDDYQTLLYLNPDFFFGYYNRAFIKLRLKNYKGAIEDLNRAIELEPEFAEAYFNRGLTKIYLNDIEGGALDLSRAGELGIEGAYNIIKRYAN
;
A
#
# COMPACT_ATOMS: atom_id res chain seq x y z
N MET A 1 -35.73 -58.16 -12.45
CA MET A 1 -34.68 -57.49 -13.22
C MET A 1 -34.83 -55.99 -13.25
N LYS A 2 -35.93 -55.33 -13.68
CA LYS A 2 -36.04 -53.86 -13.78
C LYS A 2 -35.84 -53.08 -12.46
N LYS A 3 -36.23 -53.61 -11.29
CA LYS A 3 -36.01 -52.96 -9.97
C LYS A 3 -34.57 -53.06 -9.51
N GLN A 4 -33.86 -54.12 -9.80
CA GLN A 4 -32.44 -54.31 -9.44
C GLN A 4 -31.52 -53.46 -10.30
N THR A 5 -31.83 -53.29 -11.59
CA THR A 5 -31.11 -52.36 -12.49
C THR A 5 -31.33 -50.91 -12.09
N LEU A 6 -32.52 -50.52 -11.61
CA LEU A 6 -32.76 -49.14 -11.14
C LEU A 6 -32.03 -48.84 -9.84
N ILE A 7 -31.96 -49.79 -8.91
CA ILE A 7 -31.19 -49.66 -7.66
C ILE A 7 -29.67 -49.60 -7.92
N LEU A 8 -29.18 -50.41 -8.86
CA LEU A 8 -27.78 -50.36 -9.29
C LEU A 8 -27.43 -49.05 -9.99
N PHE A 9 -28.33 -48.49 -10.80
CA PHE A 9 -28.15 -47.19 -11.44
C PHE A 9 -28.21 -46.04 -10.45
N LEU A 10 -29.09 -46.10 -9.43
CA LEU A 10 -29.12 -45.12 -8.32
C LEU A 10 -27.88 -45.24 -7.43
N LEU A 11 -27.39 -46.43 -7.13
CA LEU A 11 -26.13 -46.64 -6.41
C LEU A 11 -24.91 -46.18 -7.23
N LEU A 12 -24.87 -46.41 -8.55
CA LEU A 12 -23.80 -45.89 -9.41
C LEU A 12 -23.84 -44.35 -9.48
N THR A 13 -25.00 -43.72 -9.57
CA THR A 13 -25.10 -42.26 -9.58
C THR A 13 -24.71 -41.65 -8.24
N THR A 14 -25.00 -42.31 -7.10
CA THR A 14 -24.54 -41.85 -5.78
C THR A 14 -23.05 -42.05 -5.56
N VAL A 15 -22.43 -43.06 -6.18
CA VAL A 15 -20.96 -43.29 -6.12
C VAL A 15 -20.25 -42.27 -6.99
N PHE A 16 -20.77 -41.91 -8.17
CA PHE A 16 -20.18 -40.88 -9.04
C PHE A 16 -20.34 -39.45 -8.51
N THR A 17 -21.30 -39.17 -7.62
CA THR A 17 -21.43 -37.87 -6.96
C THR A 17 -20.57 -37.72 -5.70
N ALA A 18 -19.92 -38.81 -5.24
CA ALA A 18 -19.00 -38.78 -4.10
C ALA A 18 -17.54 -38.46 -4.50
N GLU A 19 -17.22 -38.40 -5.81
CA GLU A 19 -15.88 -38.07 -6.26
C GLU A 19 -15.74 -36.56 -6.47
N ALA A 20 -14.76 -36.02 -5.76
CA ALA A 20 -14.26 -34.63 -5.82
C ALA A 20 -15.12 -33.57 -5.12
N GLN A 21 -15.65 -33.83 -3.95
CA GLN A 21 -15.98 -32.74 -3.06
C GLN A 21 -14.66 -32.09 -2.62
N LEU A 22 -14.34 -30.90 -3.18
CA LEU A 22 -13.16 -30.12 -2.81
C LEU A 22 -13.12 -30.02 -1.28
N ASN A 23 -12.04 -30.46 -0.66
CA ASN A 23 -11.92 -30.41 0.80
C ASN A 23 -11.65 -28.98 1.24
N ILE A 24 -12.72 -28.19 1.34
CA ILE A 24 -12.69 -26.77 1.70
C ILE A 24 -11.92 -26.54 3.02
N ASP A 25 -12.12 -27.41 4.02
CA ASP A 25 -11.42 -27.30 5.30
C ASP A 25 -9.91 -27.50 5.17
N HIS A 26 -9.47 -28.29 4.19
CA HIS A 26 -8.05 -28.42 3.86
C HIS A 26 -7.51 -27.10 3.32
N TYR A 27 -8.19 -26.48 2.35
CA TYR A 27 -7.76 -25.21 1.76
C TYR A 27 -7.72 -24.07 2.79
N ILE A 28 -8.70 -24.00 3.69
CA ILE A 28 -8.70 -23.03 4.80
C ILE A 28 -7.50 -23.26 5.71
N ARG A 29 -7.22 -24.51 6.12
CA ARG A 29 -6.06 -24.81 6.97
C ARG A 29 -4.74 -24.43 6.27
N VAL A 30 -4.56 -24.79 5.01
CA VAL A 30 -3.35 -24.44 4.26
C VAL A 30 -3.22 -22.93 4.13
N GLY A 31 -4.31 -22.21 3.81
CA GLY A 31 -4.30 -20.75 3.75
C GLY A 31 -3.87 -20.11 5.08
N ARG A 32 -4.41 -20.61 6.20
CA ARG A 32 -4.01 -20.15 7.55
C ARG A 32 -2.55 -20.45 7.87
N THR A 33 -2.07 -21.66 7.52
CA THR A 33 -0.65 -22.00 7.68
C THR A 33 0.24 -21.08 6.85
N ARG A 34 -0.18 -20.72 5.62
CA ARG A 34 0.57 -19.77 4.80
C ARG A 34 0.63 -18.37 5.43
N ILE A 35 -0.44 -17.91 6.10
CA ILE A 35 -0.39 -16.68 6.89
C ILE A 35 0.65 -16.80 8.00
N SER A 36 0.66 -17.90 8.77
CA SER A 36 1.58 -18.06 9.91
C SER A 36 3.06 -18.16 9.53
N ILE A 37 3.36 -18.52 8.27
CA ILE A 37 4.74 -18.54 7.75
C ILE A 37 5.07 -17.32 6.87
N GLY A 38 4.23 -16.25 6.90
CA GLY A 38 4.48 -15.03 6.15
C GLY A 38 4.18 -15.09 4.65
N ASN A 39 3.72 -16.22 4.11
CA ASN A 39 3.37 -16.35 2.69
C ASN A 39 1.94 -15.85 2.44
N TYR A 40 1.75 -14.53 2.46
CA TYR A 40 0.44 -13.90 2.39
C TYR A 40 -0.21 -13.99 1.00
N THR A 41 0.56 -13.83 -0.08
CA THR A 41 0.08 -13.97 -1.46
C THR A 41 -0.43 -15.38 -1.72
N GLY A 42 0.36 -16.40 -1.35
CA GLY A 42 -0.09 -17.78 -1.43
C GLY A 42 -1.30 -18.09 -0.54
N ALA A 43 -1.47 -17.41 0.60
CA ALA A 43 -2.69 -17.57 1.42
C ALA A 43 -3.93 -17.02 0.69
N ILE A 44 -3.81 -15.86 0.02
CA ILE A 44 -4.87 -15.24 -0.77
C ILE A 44 -5.35 -16.18 -1.87
N GLU A 45 -4.43 -16.85 -2.60
CA GLU A 45 -4.79 -17.84 -3.62
C GLU A 45 -5.67 -18.96 -3.06
N TYR A 46 -5.29 -19.52 -1.91
CA TYR A 46 -6.07 -20.58 -1.26
C TYR A 46 -7.45 -20.10 -0.84
N PHE A 47 -7.58 -18.89 -0.29
CA PHE A 47 -8.88 -18.33 0.07
C PHE A 47 -9.71 -17.96 -1.16
N ASN A 48 -9.11 -17.56 -2.28
CA ASN A 48 -9.81 -17.35 -3.56
C ASN A 48 -10.43 -18.65 -4.05
N ILE A 49 -9.69 -19.79 -3.99
CA ILE A 49 -10.25 -21.11 -4.30
C ILE A 49 -11.44 -21.42 -3.40
N VAL A 50 -11.30 -21.21 -2.09
CA VAL A 50 -12.41 -21.43 -1.14
C VAL A 50 -13.63 -20.59 -1.51
N LEU A 51 -13.44 -19.30 -1.79
CA LEU A 51 -14.53 -18.35 -2.10
C LEU A 51 -15.19 -18.63 -3.45
N LYS A 52 -14.46 -19.17 -4.42
CA LYS A 52 -15.03 -19.62 -5.70
C LYS A 52 -16.07 -20.73 -5.50
N PHE A 53 -15.83 -21.66 -4.53
CA PHE A 53 -16.74 -22.78 -4.26
C PHE A 53 -17.71 -22.51 -3.10
N ARG A 54 -17.36 -21.62 -2.18
CA ARG A 54 -18.15 -21.25 -0.99
C ARG A 54 -18.19 -19.74 -0.79
N PRO A 55 -18.88 -18.99 -1.67
CA PRO A 55 -18.91 -17.50 -1.63
C PRO A 55 -19.61 -16.93 -0.39
N GLN A 56 -20.29 -17.75 0.41
CA GLN A 56 -20.97 -17.36 1.65
C GLN A 56 -20.22 -17.81 2.91
N LEU A 57 -18.90 -18.04 2.84
CA LEU A 57 -18.10 -18.45 3.98
C LEU A 57 -17.37 -17.26 4.60
N PRO A 58 -17.82 -16.71 5.74
CA PRO A 58 -17.26 -15.49 6.33
C PRO A 58 -15.80 -15.64 6.78
N GLU A 59 -15.41 -16.84 7.22
CA GLU A 59 -14.05 -17.14 7.65
C GLU A 59 -13.03 -16.98 6.49
N ALA A 60 -13.41 -17.33 5.28
CA ALA A 60 -12.51 -17.21 4.12
C ALA A 60 -12.26 -15.75 3.77
N TYR A 61 -13.28 -14.90 3.78
CA TYR A 61 -13.11 -13.45 3.64
C TYR A 61 -12.27 -12.87 4.78
N PHE A 62 -12.57 -13.25 6.02
CA PHE A 62 -11.83 -12.78 7.19
C PHE A 62 -10.33 -13.07 7.05
N TYR A 63 -9.94 -14.32 6.77
CA TYR A 63 -8.52 -14.67 6.66
C TYR A 63 -7.86 -14.09 5.39
N ARG A 64 -8.60 -13.93 4.28
CA ARG A 64 -8.07 -13.22 3.12
C ARG A 64 -7.83 -11.74 3.44
N GLY A 65 -8.74 -11.11 4.17
CA GLY A 65 -8.56 -9.76 4.70
C GLY A 65 -7.34 -9.64 5.62
N VAL A 66 -7.10 -10.64 6.50
CA VAL A 66 -5.88 -10.69 7.33
C VAL A 66 -4.62 -10.75 6.46
N ALA A 67 -4.59 -11.61 5.43
CA ALA A 67 -3.44 -11.71 4.55
C ALA A 67 -3.18 -10.40 3.78
N LYS A 68 -4.22 -9.73 3.28
CA LYS A 68 -4.11 -8.41 2.65
C LYS A 68 -3.63 -7.33 3.62
N HIS A 69 -4.13 -7.35 4.85
CA HIS A 69 -3.69 -6.41 5.90
C HIS A 69 -2.18 -6.53 6.14
N GLN A 70 -1.64 -7.75 6.19
CA GLN A 70 -0.20 -7.97 6.34
C GLN A 70 0.62 -7.52 5.12
N LEU A 71 0.02 -7.50 3.94
CA LEU A 71 0.60 -6.91 2.73
C LEU A 71 0.41 -5.38 2.66
N GLU A 72 -0.11 -4.76 3.73
CA GLU A 72 -0.45 -3.34 3.83
C GLU A 72 -1.54 -2.90 2.81
N ASP A 73 -2.27 -3.85 2.21
CA ASP A 73 -3.48 -3.58 1.42
C ASP A 73 -4.68 -3.38 2.36
N PHE A 74 -4.67 -2.26 3.08
CA PHE A 74 -5.69 -1.97 4.10
C PHE A 74 -7.09 -1.79 3.48
N ARG A 75 -7.19 -1.18 2.28
CA ARG A 75 -8.47 -0.99 1.58
C ARG A 75 -9.06 -2.28 1.10
N GLY A 76 -8.24 -3.14 0.48
CA GLY A 76 -8.68 -4.48 0.07
C GLY A 76 -9.03 -5.37 1.27
N ALA A 77 -8.32 -5.24 2.40
CA ALA A 77 -8.65 -5.93 3.64
C ALA A 77 -10.00 -5.47 4.20
N ILE A 78 -10.31 -4.17 4.18
CA ILE A 78 -11.60 -3.62 4.62
C ILE A 78 -12.75 -4.23 3.81
N LEU A 79 -12.63 -4.32 2.48
CA LEU A 79 -13.67 -4.95 1.63
C LEU A 79 -13.93 -6.41 2.03
N ASP A 80 -12.87 -7.16 2.34
CA ASP A 80 -13.00 -8.54 2.77
C ASP A 80 -13.63 -8.64 4.17
N TYR A 81 -13.25 -7.77 5.13
CA TYR A 81 -13.90 -7.71 6.44
C TYR A 81 -15.36 -7.27 6.34
N ASP A 82 -15.70 -6.34 5.44
CA ASP A 82 -17.08 -5.94 5.16
C ASP A 82 -17.92 -7.13 4.71
N LYS A 83 -17.39 -7.95 3.79
CA LYS A 83 -18.08 -9.18 3.35
C LYS A 83 -18.20 -10.20 4.48
N ALA A 84 -17.17 -10.38 5.29
CA ALA A 84 -17.23 -11.27 6.44
C ALA A 84 -18.31 -10.83 7.44
N ILE A 85 -18.42 -9.52 7.70
CA ILE A 85 -19.41 -8.93 8.62
C ILE A 85 -20.83 -8.97 8.02
N GLU A 86 -20.98 -8.71 6.71
CA GLU A 86 -22.26 -8.81 6.00
C GLU A 86 -22.86 -10.22 6.14
N ILE A 87 -22.02 -11.26 5.98
CA ILE A 87 -22.45 -12.66 6.10
C ILE A 87 -22.66 -13.04 7.56
N LYS A 88 -21.78 -12.60 8.46
CA LYS A 88 -21.80 -12.92 9.90
C LYS A 88 -21.72 -11.65 10.73
N PRO A 89 -22.86 -10.97 11.02
CA PRO A 89 -22.87 -9.70 11.75
C PRO A 89 -22.28 -9.76 13.17
N TYR A 90 -22.32 -10.91 13.83
CA TYR A 90 -21.73 -11.14 15.16
C TYR A 90 -20.32 -11.71 15.01
N TYR A 91 -19.36 -10.88 14.57
CA TYR A 91 -17.99 -11.32 14.35
C TYR A 91 -16.99 -10.30 14.95
N PRO A 92 -16.79 -10.28 16.29
CA PRO A 92 -15.93 -9.30 16.98
C PRO A 92 -14.55 -9.17 16.37
N ARG A 93 -13.93 -10.30 16.01
CA ARG A 93 -12.60 -10.31 15.38
C ARG A 93 -12.57 -9.58 14.02
N ALA A 94 -13.64 -9.66 13.23
CA ALA A 94 -13.70 -8.95 11.95
C ALA A 94 -13.82 -7.44 12.16
N TYR A 95 -14.62 -6.99 13.13
CA TYR A 95 -14.67 -5.58 13.52
C TYR A 95 -13.33 -5.10 14.05
N MET A 96 -12.66 -5.87 14.93
CA MET A 96 -11.34 -5.49 15.45
C MET A 96 -10.32 -5.30 14.32
N ASN A 97 -10.22 -6.25 13.38
CA ASN A 97 -9.25 -6.17 12.29
C ASN A 97 -9.61 -5.08 11.26
N ARG A 98 -10.92 -4.83 10.99
CA ARG A 98 -11.34 -3.72 10.14
C ARG A 98 -11.03 -2.37 10.81
N GLY A 99 -11.25 -2.26 12.11
CA GLY A 99 -10.85 -1.10 12.90
C GLY A 99 -9.34 -0.85 12.85
N MET A 100 -8.50 -1.91 12.92
CA MET A 100 -7.05 -1.78 12.74
C MET A 100 -6.70 -1.29 11.33
N ALA A 101 -7.37 -1.78 10.28
CA ALA A 101 -7.16 -1.31 8.92
C ALA A 101 -7.55 0.16 8.75
N TYR A 102 -8.67 0.61 9.34
CA TYR A 102 -9.04 2.03 9.37
C TYR A 102 -8.03 2.88 10.14
N HIS A 103 -7.52 2.38 11.28
CA HIS A 103 -6.48 3.08 12.04
C HIS A 103 -5.21 3.30 11.19
N ASN A 104 -4.75 2.29 10.46
CA ASN A 104 -3.59 2.40 9.58
C ASN A 104 -3.81 3.40 8.42
N LEU A 105 -5.06 3.55 7.95
CA LEU A 105 -5.46 4.58 7.00
C LEU A 105 -5.69 5.95 7.67
N LYS A 106 -5.42 6.10 8.98
CA LYS A 106 -5.67 7.31 9.79
C LYS A 106 -7.16 7.71 9.88
N GLU A 107 -8.07 6.78 9.58
CA GLU A 107 -9.52 6.98 9.70
C GLU A 107 -9.98 6.59 11.11
N TYR A 108 -9.50 7.33 12.12
CA TYR A 108 -9.59 6.95 13.53
C TYR A 108 -11.03 6.85 14.05
N GLU A 109 -11.95 7.72 13.60
CA GLU A 109 -13.36 7.69 13.98
C GLU A 109 -14.03 6.38 13.53
N LYS A 110 -13.74 5.92 12.31
CA LYS A 110 -14.24 4.63 11.81
C LYS A 110 -13.66 3.46 12.60
N ALA A 111 -12.36 3.53 12.93
CA ALA A 111 -11.71 2.53 13.77
C ALA A 111 -12.39 2.43 15.14
N ILE A 112 -12.63 3.57 15.82
CA ILE A 112 -13.31 3.63 17.12
C ILE A 112 -14.73 3.06 17.02
N ALA A 113 -15.47 3.37 15.95
CA ALA A 113 -16.82 2.84 15.74
C ALA A 113 -16.81 1.30 15.63
N ASP A 114 -15.84 0.74 14.93
CA ASP A 114 -15.66 -0.71 14.80
C ASP A 114 -15.26 -1.36 16.14
N TYR A 115 -14.34 -0.76 16.90
CA TYR A 115 -13.98 -1.27 18.22
C TYR A 115 -15.16 -1.22 19.19
N ASN A 116 -15.97 -0.16 19.15
CA ASN A 116 -17.19 -0.06 19.91
C ASN A 116 -18.15 -1.20 19.55
N LYS A 117 -18.31 -1.48 18.26
CA LYS A 117 -19.17 -2.57 17.79
C LYS A 117 -18.63 -3.95 18.20
N GLY A 118 -17.30 -4.13 18.15
CA GLY A 118 -16.65 -5.33 18.68
C GLY A 118 -16.91 -5.53 20.17
N LEU A 119 -16.84 -4.46 20.97
CA LEU A 119 -17.10 -4.49 22.42
C LEU A 119 -18.57 -4.74 22.78
N GLU A 120 -19.54 -4.37 21.92
CA GLU A 120 -20.95 -4.77 22.12
C GLU A 120 -21.11 -6.30 22.07
N PHE A 121 -20.28 -6.99 21.30
CA PHE A 121 -20.35 -8.45 21.13
C PHE A 121 -19.40 -9.22 22.04
N ASP A 122 -18.26 -8.62 22.42
CA ASP A 122 -17.22 -9.19 23.26
C ASP A 122 -16.73 -8.16 24.28
N PRO A 123 -17.51 -7.89 25.37
CA PRO A 123 -17.21 -6.83 26.34
C PRO A 123 -15.95 -7.10 27.19
N GLU A 124 -15.47 -8.34 27.23
CA GLU A 124 -14.29 -8.74 28.00
C GLU A 124 -13.04 -8.89 27.15
N ASN A 125 -13.04 -8.35 25.93
CA ASN A 125 -11.88 -8.39 25.03
C ASN A 125 -10.93 -7.24 25.30
N GLU A 126 -9.83 -7.52 26.01
CA GLU A 126 -8.84 -6.50 26.35
C GLU A 126 -8.23 -5.81 25.12
N ASN A 127 -8.03 -6.56 24.00
CA ASN A 127 -7.41 -6.02 22.80
C ASN A 127 -8.29 -4.97 22.11
N LEU A 128 -9.61 -5.09 22.18
CA LEU A 128 -10.51 -4.06 21.65
C LEU A 128 -10.40 -2.75 22.42
N PHE A 129 -10.27 -2.79 23.76
CA PHE A 129 -10.02 -1.61 24.57
C PHE A 129 -8.65 -1.01 24.25
N ILE A 130 -7.59 -1.84 24.16
CA ILE A 130 -6.24 -1.37 23.83
C ILE A 130 -6.24 -0.67 22.48
N ASN A 131 -6.78 -1.29 21.44
CA ASN A 131 -6.80 -0.73 20.09
C ASN A 131 -7.65 0.55 20.01
N ARG A 132 -8.79 0.61 20.74
CA ARG A 132 -9.59 1.82 20.83
C ARG A 132 -8.85 2.95 21.54
N GLY A 133 -8.13 2.63 22.62
CA GLY A 133 -7.27 3.57 23.34
C GLY A 133 -6.16 4.11 22.43
N ILE A 134 -5.50 3.25 21.63
CA ILE A 134 -4.49 3.68 20.65
C ILE A 134 -5.10 4.63 19.62
N ALA A 135 -6.29 4.32 19.08
CA ALA A 135 -6.95 5.20 18.12
C ALA A 135 -7.33 6.56 18.73
N LYS A 136 -7.82 6.56 19.99
CA LYS A 136 -8.11 7.80 20.73
C LYS A 136 -6.84 8.61 21.00
N LEU A 137 -5.73 7.93 21.35
CA LEU A 137 -4.44 8.60 21.55
C LEU A 137 -3.95 9.26 20.27
N SER A 138 -4.15 8.62 19.11
CA SER A 138 -3.82 9.19 17.79
C SER A 138 -4.69 10.42 17.43
N MET A 139 -5.83 10.61 18.12
CA MET A 139 -6.70 11.79 18.04
C MET A 139 -6.43 12.78 19.18
N GLU A 140 -5.34 12.63 19.91
CA GLU A 140 -4.96 13.47 21.08
C GLU A 140 -5.97 13.40 22.27
N LYS A 141 -6.89 12.43 22.27
CA LYS A 141 -7.87 12.19 23.36
C LYS A 141 -7.26 11.34 24.46
N ILE A 142 -6.23 11.90 25.13
CA ILE A 142 -5.34 11.14 26.02
C ILE A 142 -6.11 10.55 27.22
N ASP A 143 -6.97 11.34 27.87
CA ASP A 143 -7.72 10.89 29.05
C ASP A 143 -8.66 9.73 28.71
N GLU A 144 -9.36 9.80 27.56
CA GLU A 144 -10.21 8.72 27.11
C GLU A 144 -9.43 7.45 26.74
N ALA A 145 -8.19 7.61 26.24
CA ALA A 145 -7.32 6.48 25.98
C ALA A 145 -6.88 5.79 27.28
N VAL A 146 -6.54 6.58 28.32
CA VAL A 146 -6.19 6.05 29.66
C VAL A 146 -7.37 5.28 30.28
N GLU A 147 -8.61 5.76 30.09
CA GLU A 147 -9.80 5.02 30.53
C GLU A 147 -9.91 3.64 29.84
N ASP A 148 -9.67 3.59 28.54
CA ASP A 148 -9.69 2.32 27.79
C ASP A 148 -8.59 1.36 28.25
N TYR A 149 -7.37 1.87 28.47
CA TYR A 149 -6.29 1.04 29.02
C TYR A 149 -6.57 0.57 30.44
N ASN A 150 -7.24 1.38 31.28
CA ASN A 150 -7.70 0.96 32.59
C ASN A 150 -8.69 -0.19 32.48
N LYS A 151 -9.65 -0.14 31.54
CA LYS A 151 -10.59 -1.24 31.29
C LYS A 151 -9.89 -2.52 30.82
N ALA A 152 -8.90 -2.40 29.92
CA ALA A 152 -8.07 -3.53 29.52
C ALA A 152 -7.34 -4.17 30.71
N LEU A 153 -6.84 -3.36 31.66
CA LEU A 153 -6.13 -3.82 32.86
C LEU A 153 -7.07 -4.34 33.97
N GLU A 154 -8.33 -3.92 33.99
CA GLU A 154 -9.37 -4.54 34.82
C GLU A 154 -9.63 -6.00 34.38
N ILE A 155 -9.61 -6.26 33.05
CA ILE A 155 -9.78 -7.59 32.44
C ILE A 155 -8.51 -8.43 32.62
N ASN A 156 -7.36 -7.89 32.23
CA ASN A 156 -6.06 -8.54 32.34
C ASN A 156 -5.02 -7.64 33.03
N PRO A 157 -4.85 -7.75 34.35
CA PRO A 157 -3.90 -6.90 35.10
C PRO A 157 -2.43 -7.09 34.71
N LYS A 158 -2.10 -8.15 33.97
CA LYS A 158 -0.73 -8.45 33.51
C LYS A 158 -0.50 -8.08 32.04
N SER A 159 -1.48 -7.48 31.36
CA SER A 159 -1.35 -7.09 29.96
C SER A 159 -0.20 -6.13 29.77
N THR A 160 0.88 -6.64 29.17
CA THR A 160 2.08 -5.83 28.88
C THR A 160 1.73 -4.66 27.93
N ASN A 161 0.90 -4.94 26.91
CA ASN A 161 0.50 -3.93 25.91
C ASN A 161 -0.33 -2.83 26.57
N ALA A 162 -1.29 -3.16 27.42
CA ALA A 162 -2.09 -2.15 28.13
C ALA A 162 -1.24 -1.30 29.10
N LEU A 163 -0.32 -1.94 29.85
CA LEU A 163 0.59 -1.22 30.75
C LEU A 163 1.53 -0.29 29.98
N MET A 164 2.11 -0.74 28.87
CA MET A 164 3.00 0.08 28.03
C MET A 164 2.27 1.28 27.44
N ASN A 165 1.09 1.06 26.82
CA ASN A 165 0.32 2.14 26.21
C ASN A 165 -0.18 3.14 27.27
N ARG A 166 -0.62 2.66 28.43
CA ARG A 166 -1.01 3.55 29.53
C ARG A 166 0.17 4.34 30.08
N SER A 167 1.35 3.74 30.20
CA SER A 167 2.56 4.44 30.63
C SER A 167 2.95 5.55 29.66
N ASN A 168 2.83 5.30 28.33
CA ASN A 168 3.10 6.32 27.33
C ASN A 168 2.09 7.49 27.44
N ALA A 169 0.79 7.18 27.57
CA ALA A 169 -0.23 8.20 27.76
C ALA A 169 0.01 9.04 29.03
N LYS A 170 0.43 8.39 30.14
CA LYS A 170 0.77 9.06 31.38
C LYS A 170 2.00 9.97 31.27
N ILE A 171 3.04 9.57 30.52
CA ILE A 171 4.18 10.44 30.24
C ILE A 171 3.70 11.69 29.48
N MET A 172 2.83 11.53 28.50
CA MET A 172 2.28 12.66 27.72
C MET A 172 1.47 13.64 28.58
N THR A 173 0.77 13.16 29.61
CA THR A 173 0.02 14.00 30.57
C THR A 173 0.86 14.52 31.73
N GLY A 174 2.13 14.07 31.86
CA GLY A 174 3.02 14.45 32.96
C GLY A 174 2.86 13.62 34.24
N ASP A 175 2.02 12.54 34.25
CA ASP A 175 1.99 11.56 35.35
C ASP A 175 3.16 10.58 35.24
N THR A 176 4.37 11.12 35.35
CA THR A 176 5.62 10.34 35.21
C THR A 176 5.78 9.27 36.30
N GLU A 177 5.32 9.53 37.52
CA GLU A 177 5.31 8.54 38.59
C GLU A 177 4.36 7.39 38.29
N GLY A 178 3.16 7.68 37.77
CA GLY A 178 2.20 6.67 37.33
C GLY A 178 2.74 5.82 36.20
N ALA A 179 3.45 6.44 35.24
CA ALA A 179 4.10 5.74 34.16
C ALA A 179 5.20 4.79 34.66
N ILE A 180 6.05 5.23 35.60
CA ILE A 180 7.09 4.38 36.22
C ILE A 180 6.47 3.19 36.95
N ARG A 181 5.32 3.38 37.63
CA ARG A 181 4.62 2.24 38.28
C ARG A 181 4.17 1.19 37.27
N ASP A 182 3.59 1.61 36.15
CA ASP A 182 3.16 0.72 35.07
C ASP A 182 4.36 -0.01 34.45
N LEU A 183 5.44 0.70 34.12
CA LEU A 183 6.66 0.15 33.54
C LEU A 183 7.40 -0.81 34.49
N ASN A 184 7.39 -0.54 35.79
CA ASN A 184 7.89 -1.48 36.79
C ASN A 184 7.11 -2.79 36.74
N GLN A 185 5.79 -2.73 36.58
CA GLN A 185 4.98 -3.94 36.47
C GLN A 185 5.29 -4.71 35.17
N VAL A 186 5.54 -3.99 34.04
CA VAL A 186 6.00 -4.63 32.80
C VAL A 186 7.32 -5.36 33.01
N ILE A 187 8.30 -4.71 33.66
CA ILE A 187 9.61 -5.31 33.93
C ILE A 187 9.51 -6.52 34.87
N ILE A 188 8.61 -6.49 35.85
CA ILE A 188 8.35 -7.64 36.72
C ILE A 188 7.78 -8.80 35.89
N ASN A 189 6.84 -8.54 34.99
CA ASN A 189 6.22 -9.55 34.15
C ASN A 189 7.18 -10.08 33.06
N ARG A 190 7.99 -9.18 32.47
CA ARG A 190 8.92 -9.45 31.35
C ARG A 190 10.27 -8.76 31.59
N PRO A 191 11.18 -9.36 32.38
CA PRO A 191 12.47 -8.73 32.74
C PRO A 191 13.43 -8.48 31.56
N HIS A 192 13.24 -9.18 30.45
CA HIS A 192 14.07 -9.05 29.23
C HIS A 192 13.46 -8.14 28.17
N PHE A 193 12.37 -7.45 28.45
CA PHE A 193 11.73 -6.56 27.49
C PHE A 193 12.41 -5.18 27.48
N ALA A 194 13.33 -4.97 26.53
CA ALA A 194 14.17 -3.75 26.42
C ALA A 194 13.36 -2.46 26.35
N GLY A 195 12.20 -2.46 25.66
CA GLY A 195 11.33 -1.29 25.51
C GLY A 195 10.80 -0.75 26.85
N ALA A 196 10.59 -1.60 27.85
CA ALA A 196 10.14 -1.13 29.17
C ALA A 196 11.22 -0.33 29.90
N TYR A 197 12.49 -0.72 29.77
CA TYR A 197 13.61 0.04 30.32
C TYR A 197 13.81 1.35 29.56
N LEU A 198 13.68 1.34 28.23
CA LEU A 198 13.74 2.54 27.41
C LEU A 198 12.72 3.60 27.87
N ASN A 199 11.45 3.21 27.98
CA ASN A 199 10.37 4.12 28.36
C ASN A 199 10.46 4.53 29.84
N ARG A 200 10.93 3.64 30.75
CA ARG A 200 11.17 4.01 32.15
C ARG A 200 12.33 4.98 32.28
N GLY A 201 13.39 4.79 31.49
CA GLY A 201 14.50 5.75 31.39
C GLY A 201 14.04 7.11 30.94
N LEU A 202 13.11 7.18 29.97
CA LEU A 202 12.47 8.41 29.53
C LEU A 202 11.68 9.08 30.67
N ALA A 203 10.79 8.34 31.35
CA ALA A 203 10.02 8.88 32.46
C ALA A 203 10.94 9.40 33.60
N ARG A 204 12.04 8.71 33.89
CA ARG A 204 13.04 9.15 34.89
C ARG A 204 13.81 10.40 34.44
N PHE A 205 14.09 10.50 33.15
CA PHE A 205 14.70 11.70 32.57
C PHE A 205 13.79 12.92 32.74
N GLU A 206 12.50 12.78 32.49
CA GLU A 206 11.50 13.84 32.69
C GLU A 206 11.37 14.27 34.16
N MET A 207 11.70 13.38 35.11
CA MET A 207 11.81 13.68 36.54
C MET A 207 13.17 14.19 36.94
N GLU A 208 14.08 14.42 36.00
CA GLU A 208 15.48 14.80 36.23
C GLU A 208 16.32 13.77 37.03
N ASP A 209 15.79 12.53 37.22
CA ASP A 209 16.56 11.43 37.81
C ASP A 209 17.51 10.82 36.77
N TYR A 210 18.52 11.59 36.38
CA TYR A 210 19.48 11.23 35.33
C TYR A 210 20.27 9.96 35.67
N ALA A 211 20.59 9.77 36.96
CA ALA A 211 21.34 8.59 37.38
C ALA A 211 20.55 7.28 37.19
N SER A 212 19.27 7.29 37.46
CA SER A 212 18.42 6.13 37.24
C SER A 212 18.06 5.96 35.76
N ALA A 213 17.90 7.06 35.01
CA ALA A 213 17.69 7.02 33.55
C ALA A 213 18.89 6.36 32.85
N LEU A 214 20.13 6.70 33.21
CA LEU A 214 21.33 6.05 32.67
C LEU A 214 21.32 4.53 32.89
N ARG A 215 20.98 4.08 34.11
CA ARG A 215 20.91 2.64 34.41
C ARG A 215 19.86 1.93 33.56
N ASP A 216 18.70 2.57 33.31
CA ASP A 216 17.66 1.99 32.46
C ASP A 216 18.11 1.92 31.01
N TYR A 217 18.74 2.97 30.45
CA TYR A 217 19.26 2.93 29.09
C TYR A 217 20.42 1.93 28.94
N ASP A 218 21.28 1.79 29.96
CA ASP A 218 22.32 0.76 29.97
C ASP A 218 21.72 -0.64 29.92
N GLN A 219 20.66 -0.88 30.71
CA GLN A 219 19.94 -2.16 30.68
C GLN A 219 19.21 -2.40 29.34
N CYS A 220 18.61 -1.35 28.77
CA CYS A 220 18.01 -1.44 27.44
C CYS A 220 19.04 -1.85 26.38
N ILE A 221 20.21 -1.18 26.35
CA ILE A 221 21.30 -1.47 25.40
C ILE A 221 21.90 -2.88 25.63
N GLN A 222 21.95 -3.34 26.88
CA GLN A 222 22.41 -4.71 27.18
C GLN A 222 21.44 -5.77 26.62
N LEU A 223 20.13 -5.53 26.67
CA LEU A 223 19.09 -6.42 26.19
C LEU A 223 18.91 -6.34 24.67
N ASP A 224 19.06 -5.14 24.12
CA ASP A 224 18.94 -4.83 22.70
C ASP A 224 20.09 -3.90 22.26
N PRO A 225 21.25 -4.48 21.84
CA PRO A 225 22.41 -3.70 21.41
C PRO A 225 22.23 -2.93 20.10
N GLU A 226 21.17 -3.21 19.35
CA GLU A 226 20.85 -2.54 18.08
C GLU A 226 19.84 -1.39 18.25
N ASN A 227 19.45 -1.08 19.47
CA ASN A 227 18.51 -0.01 19.77
C ASN A 227 19.13 1.38 19.64
N ALA A 228 19.05 1.98 18.46
CA ALA A 228 19.56 3.31 18.18
C ALA A 228 18.95 4.39 19.10
N LEU A 229 17.66 4.25 19.49
CA LEU A 229 16.98 5.19 20.38
C LEU A 229 17.59 5.17 21.79
N ALA A 230 17.93 4.00 22.31
CA ALA A 230 18.53 3.87 23.63
C ALA A 230 19.90 4.57 23.69
N PHE A 231 20.73 4.42 22.66
CA PHE A 231 21.98 5.15 22.55
C PHE A 231 21.76 6.66 22.46
N ASN A 232 20.86 7.13 21.59
CA ASN A 232 20.56 8.56 21.47
C ASN A 232 20.09 9.14 22.83
N ASN A 233 19.15 8.48 23.50
CA ASN A 233 18.59 8.95 24.76
C ASN A 233 19.62 8.92 25.89
N ARG A 234 20.48 7.88 25.97
CA ARG A 234 21.61 7.86 26.91
C ARG A 234 22.60 9.00 26.64
N GLY A 235 22.86 9.28 25.37
CA GLY A 235 23.67 10.43 24.95
C GLY A 235 23.09 11.76 25.41
N ILE A 236 21.74 11.93 25.31
CA ILE A 236 21.07 13.14 25.84
C ILE A 236 21.24 13.27 27.35
N VAL A 237 21.11 12.18 28.11
CA VAL A 237 21.36 12.22 29.57
C VAL A 237 22.79 12.60 29.87
N LYS A 238 23.79 11.99 29.20
CA LYS A 238 25.19 12.35 29.34
C LYS A 238 25.46 13.81 28.99
N HIS A 239 24.82 14.33 27.92
CA HIS A 239 24.92 15.74 27.57
C HIS A 239 24.38 16.65 28.68
N LYS A 240 23.25 16.30 29.32
CA LYS A 240 22.71 17.03 30.47
C LYS A 240 23.60 16.99 31.69
N LEU A 241 24.38 15.91 31.84
CA LEU A 241 25.39 15.74 32.89
C LEU A 241 26.77 16.33 32.52
N GLU A 242 26.84 17.09 31.41
CA GLU A 242 28.05 17.72 30.87
C GLU A 242 29.13 16.71 30.40
N ASP A 243 28.83 15.40 30.34
CA ASP A 243 29.69 14.41 29.68
C ASP A 243 29.51 14.46 28.18
N TYR A 244 29.92 15.54 27.56
CA TYR A 244 29.77 15.75 26.10
C TYR A 244 30.58 14.72 25.29
N ALA A 245 31.73 14.26 25.81
CA ALA A 245 32.54 13.28 25.13
C ALA A 245 31.85 11.91 25.09
N GLY A 246 31.28 11.47 26.21
CA GLY A 246 30.50 10.27 26.30
C GLY A 246 29.19 10.36 25.49
N ALA A 247 28.56 11.53 25.44
CA ALA A 247 27.38 11.79 24.62
C ALA A 247 27.70 11.62 23.12
N ILE A 248 28.80 12.18 22.62
CA ILE A 248 29.23 12.03 21.22
C ILE A 248 29.47 10.55 20.86
N MET A 249 30.02 9.75 21.78
CA MET A 249 30.21 8.31 21.56
C MET A 249 28.86 7.61 21.38
N ASP A 250 27.86 7.92 22.20
CA ASP A 250 26.54 7.36 22.13
C ASP A 250 25.79 7.80 20.84
N TYR A 251 25.85 9.08 20.47
CA TYR A 251 25.28 9.56 19.21
C TYR A 251 25.95 8.92 17.99
N ASN A 252 27.27 8.65 18.03
CA ASN A 252 27.93 7.92 16.95
C ASN A 252 27.38 6.49 16.80
N MET A 253 27.10 5.81 17.92
CA MET A 253 26.49 4.49 17.88
C MET A 253 25.06 4.55 17.37
N ALA A 254 24.25 5.51 17.83
CA ALA A 254 22.90 5.73 17.32
C ALA A 254 22.90 5.95 15.80
N LEU A 255 23.80 6.78 15.28
CA LEU A 255 23.91 7.07 13.84
C LEU A 255 24.52 5.94 13.01
N LYS A 256 25.32 5.07 13.63
CA LYS A 256 25.78 3.84 12.98
C LYS A 256 24.64 2.85 12.77
N LEU A 257 23.75 2.75 13.77
CA LEU A 257 22.58 1.87 13.74
C LEU A 257 21.44 2.45 12.89
N ASN A 258 21.23 3.76 12.98
CA ASN A 258 20.23 4.47 12.17
C ASN A 258 20.81 5.77 11.57
N PRO A 259 21.31 5.72 10.32
CA PRO A 259 21.90 6.89 9.65
C PRO A 259 20.91 8.02 9.32
N GLU A 260 19.59 7.75 9.39
CA GLU A 260 18.54 8.73 9.08
C GLU A 260 18.01 9.44 10.35
N MET A 261 18.63 9.22 11.51
CA MET A 261 18.18 9.82 12.78
C MET A 261 18.60 11.29 12.89
N ALA A 262 17.77 12.20 12.37
CA ALA A 262 18.01 13.64 12.40
C ALA A 262 18.33 14.19 13.81
N SER A 263 17.63 13.70 14.85
CA SER A 263 17.83 14.11 16.26
C SER A 263 19.24 13.78 16.76
N ALA A 264 19.79 12.63 16.37
CA ALA A 264 21.13 12.23 16.81
C ALA A 264 22.23 13.07 16.15
N TYR A 265 22.08 13.45 14.88
CA TYR A 265 22.97 14.43 14.24
C TYR A 265 22.92 15.77 14.96
N PHE A 266 21.73 16.29 15.21
CA PHE A 266 21.53 17.57 15.88
C PHE A 266 22.15 17.57 17.28
N ASN A 267 21.89 16.54 18.09
CA ASN A 267 22.43 16.40 19.43
C ASN A 267 23.96 16.24 19.43
N ARG A 268 24.52 15.50 18.44
CA ARG A 268 25.97 15.35 18.28
C ARG A 268 26.61 16.67 17.87
N ALA A 269 25.97 17.44 17.00
CA ALA A 269 26.44 18.77 16.62
C ALA A 269 26.56 19.68 17.82
N MET A 270 25.52 19.76 18.67
CA MET A 270 25.54 20.54 19.92
C MET A 270 26.70 20.15 20.84
N ALA A 271 26.90 18.84 21.04
CA ALA A 271 27.96 18.36 21.92
C ALA A 271 29.36 18.62 21.32
N ARG A 272 29.55 18.54 20.00
CA ARG A 272 30.79 18.89 19.30
C ARG A 272 31.07 20.38 19.35
N GLU A 273 30.07 21.23 19.16
CA GLU A 273 30.16 22.68 19.21
C GLU A 273 30.66 23.13 20.61
N ILE A 274 30.07 22.59 21.69
CA ILE A 274 30.49 22.91 23.08
C ILE A 274 31.96 22.52 23.33
N LEU A 275 32.43 21.42 22.75
CA LEU A 275 33.81 20.95 22.89
C LEU A 275 34.78 21.53 21.84
N ASP A 276 34.31 22.47 21.01
CA ASP A 276 35.07 23.03 19.87
C ASP A 276 35.66 21.93 18.96
N ARG A 277 34.90 20.86 18.69
CA ARG A 277 35.30 19.75 17.82
C ARG A 277 34.80 19.95 16.42
N PRO A 278 35.62 19.68 15.37
CA PRO A 278 35.20 19.88 13.97
C PRO A 278 34.06 18.97 13.58
N GLY A 279 33.29 19.43 12.57
CA GLY A 279 32.21 18.67 11.94
C GLY A 279 30.80 18.90 12.54
N TYR A 280 30.64 19.81 13.50
CA TYR A 280 29.33 20.17 14.03
C TYR A 280 28.45 20.87 12.99
N GLU A 281 29.03 21.71 12.14
CA GLU A 281 28.33 22.42 11.07
C GLU A 281 27.72 21.42 10.07
N ASN A 282 28.49 20.40 9.68
CA ASN A 282 28.01 19.35 8.79
C ASN A 282 26.89 18.52 9.43
N ASP A 283 27.03 18.20 10.74
CA ASP A 283 25.98 17.47 11.46
C ASP A 283 24.67 18.28 11.52
N TYR A 284 24.71 19.60 11.74
CA TYR A 284 23.53 20.48 11.68
C TYR A 284 22.90 20.50 10.29
N GLN A 285 23.72 20.56 9.24
CA GLN A 285 23.21 20.53 7.85
C GLN A 285 22.50 19.22 7.54
N ILE A 286 23.07 18.08 7.92
CA ILE A 286 22.44 16.77 7.72
C ILE A 286 21.14 16.68 8.52
N ALA A 287 21.14 17.13 9.79
CA ALA A 287 19.93 17.14 10.60
C ALA A 287 18.80 17.96 9.95
N ALA A 288 19.11 19.14 9.42
CA ALA A 288 18.15 20.01 8.74
C ALA A 288 17.65 19.41 7.40
N GLN A 289 18.52 18.71 6.65
CA GLN A 289 18.13 18.01 5.42
C GLN A 289 17.18 16.83 5.70
N LEU A 290 17.44 16.06 6.76
CA LEU A 290 16.61 14.94 7.17
C LEU A 290 15.28 15.39 7.79
N ASN A 291 15.30 16.50 8.55
CA ASN A 291 14.11 17.10 9.15
C ASN A 291 14.26 18.63 9.25
N PRO A 292 13.50 19.41 8.48
CA PRO A 292 13.55 20.88 8.48
C PRO A 292 13.35 21.56 9.84
N GLN A 293 12.72 20.87 10.81
CA GLN A 293 12.58 21.38 12.18
C GLN A 293 13.93 21.58 12.90
N TYR A 294 15.01 20.97 12.42
CA TYR A 294 16.37 21.15 12.95
C TYR A 294 17.16 22.27 12.27
N ASP A 295 16.56 23.00 11.31
CA ASP A 295 17.22 24.14 10.69
C ASP A 295 17.43 25.28 11.71
N LEU A 296 18.70 25.68 11.87
CA LEU A 296 19.10 26.69 12.86
C LEU A 296 18.59 28.09 12.51
N GLU A 297 18.49 28.42 11.22
CA GLU A 297 17.99 29.73 10.80
C GLU A 297 16.50 29.87 11.07
N SER A 298 15.72 28.86 10.73
CA SER A 298 14.29 28.79 11.05
C SER A 298 14.04 28.91 12.56
N ARG A 299 14.80 28.18 13.37
CA ARG A 299 14.72 28.25 14.85
C ARG A 299 15.10 29.63 15.42
N ARG A 300 16.09 30.31 14.84
CA ARG A 300 16.46 31.67 15.25
C ARG A 300 15.36 32.66 14.91
N LEU A 301 14.75 32.53 13.74
CA LEU A 301 13.62 33.37 13.32
C LEU A 301 12.40 33.17 14.21
N ASP A 302 12.04 31.92 14.52
CA ASP A 302 10.93 31.59 15.42
C ASP A 302 11.19 32.14 16.84
N ALA A 303 12.40 31.98 17.37
CA ALA A 303 12.79 32.53 18.67
C ALA A 303 12.73 34.07 18.70
N GLN A 304 13.11 34.75 17.63
CA GLN A 304 13.03 36.21 17.51
C GLN A 304 11.58 36.69 17.41
N GLN A 305 10.73 35.99 16.66
CA GLN A 305 9.30 36.31 16.56
C GLN A 305 8.59 36.15 17.90
N LEU A 306 8.91 35.08 18.64
CA LEU A 306 8.37 34.85 19.98
C LEU A 306 8.83 35.92 20.98
N ALA A 307 10.09 36.30 20.95
CA ALA A 307 10.59 37.38 21.82
C ALA A 307 9.93 38.74 21.50
N GLN A 308 9.66 39.02 20.22
CA GLN A 308 8.94 40.19 19.78
C GLN A 308 7.45 40.17 20.21
N ASN A 309 6.80 39.01 20.12
CA ASN A 309 5.41 38.84 20.57
C ASN A 309 5.28 38.98 22.09
N GLN A 310 6.24 38.45 22.88
CA GLN A 310 6.28 38.63 24.32
C GLN A 310 6.54 40.08 24.73
N GLN A 311 7.40 40.80 24.01
CA GLN A 311 7.61 42.25 24.25
C GLN A 311 6.40 43.11 23.89
N SER A 312 5.65 42.71 22.86
CA SER A 312 4.42 43.41 22.48
C SER A 312 3.29 43.18 23.49
N GLN A 313 3.20 42.02 24.10
CA GLN A 313 2.21 41.71 25.14
C GLN A 313 2.57 42.37 26.49
N SER A 314 3.84 42.43 26.87
CA SER A 314 4.30 43.11 28.08
C SER A 314 4.18 44.63 27.99
N GLY A 315 4.24 45.19 26.77
CA GLY A 315 4.03 46.62 26.51
C GLY A 315 2.56 47.08 26.64
N GLN A 316 1.61 46.17 26.46
CA GLN A 316 0.16 46.50 26.61
C GLN A 316 -0.32 46.39 28.06
N SER A 317 0.34 45.69 28.95
CA SER A 317 -0.06 45.57 30.37
C SER A 317 0.46 46.69 31.27
N SER A 318 1.37 47.54 30.79
CA SER A 318 1.90 48.69 31.57
C SER A 318 1.25 50.06 31.26
N GLY A 319 0.20 50.09 30.42
CA GLY A 319 -0.45 51.33 29.96
C GLY A 319 -1.82 51.66 30.57
N SER A 320 -2.35 50.88 31.52
CA SER A 320 -3.68 51.15 32.09
C SER A 320 -3.76 51.16 33.61
N SER A 321 -2.86 51.91 34.27
CA SER A 321 -3.04 52.29 35.68
C SER A 321 -2.89 53.78 35.84
N GLY A 322 -3.96 54.56 35.58
CA GLY A 322 -3.98 55.98 35.86
C GLY A 322 -5.19 56.70 35.26
N GLN A 323 -6.16 57.00 36.13
CA GLN A 323 -7.39 57.81 35.92
C GLN A 323 -8.62 56.98 35.57
N SER A 324 -9.62 56.87 36.38
CA SER A 324 -10.37 57.87 37.11
C SER A 324 -11.47 57.21 37.96
N GLN A 325 -11.49 57.58 39.22
CA GLN A 325 -12.73 57.59 40.04
C GLN A 325 -13.67 58.66 39.53
N GLN A 326 -14.92 58.31 39.48
CA GLN A 326 -16.15 59.09 39.54
C GLN A 326 -17.10 58.93 38.36
N GLN A 327 -18.14 58.19 38.53
CA GLN A 327 -19.50 58.62 38.76
C GLN A 327 -20.46 57.43 38.62
N ALA A 328 -21.22 57.31 39.69
CA ALA A 328 -22.32 56.38 39.82
C ALA A 328 -23.59 56.90 39.11
N ALA A 329 -24.48 55.97 38.92
CA ALA A 329 -25.95 56.12 38.90
C ALA A 329 -26.66 56.30 37.56
N ASN A 330 -27.51 55.40 37.37
CA ASN A 330 -28.89 55.40 36.98
C ASN A 330 -29.37 54.66 35.76
N GLN A 331 -30.15 53.66 36.12
CA GLN A 331 -31.51 53.34 35.59
C GLN A 331 -31.57 52.79 34.13
N SER A 332 -31.89 51.54 34.01
CA SER A 332 -33.24 50.93 34.01
C SER A 332 -33.96 50.93 32.65
N THR A 333 -34.39 49.74 32.31
CA THR A 333 -35.63 49.36 31.59
C THR A 333 -35.72 49.56 30.07
N SER A 334 -35.96 48.49 29.45
CA SER A 334 -37.09 47.95 28.69
C SER A 334 -36.79 47.43 27.31
N GLN A 335 -37.01 46.17 27.19
CA GLN A 335 -37.99 45.48 26.30
C GLN A 335 -37.94 45.71 24.79
N GLN A 336 -37.76 44.57 24.18
CA GLN A 336 -38.59 43.96 23.12
C GLN A 336 -38.27 44.18 21.65
N THR A 337 -38.13 43.01 21.06
CA THR A 337 -38.65 42.52 19.77
C THR A 337 -37.93 42.88 18.49
N GLY A 338 -37.57 41.80 17.80
CA GLY A 338 -37.85 41.73 16.38
C GLY A 338 -36.75 41.14 15.51
N SER A 339 -36.84 39.85 15.29
CA SER A 339 -36.77 39.16 13.99
C SER A 339 -35.67 39.54 12.98
N GLY A 340 -34.86 38.57 12.64
CA GLY A 340 -34.62 38.28 11.21
C GLY A 340 -33.18 38.18 10.74
N ASN A 341 -32.83 36.96 10.41
CA ASN A 341 -31.97 36.50 9.32
C ASN A 341 -30.43 36.45 9.47
N ASN A 342 -29.99 35.23 9.65
CA ASN A 342 -28.91 34.50 8.97
C ASN A 342 -27.80 35.27 8.25
N ALA A 343 -26.62 35.19 8.81
CA ALA A 343 -25.39 34.95 8.09
C ALA A 343 -24.48 34.12 8.98
N GLN A 344 -24.16 32.91 8.54
CA GLN A 344 -23.18 32.03 9.15
C GLN A 344 -21.80 32.63 8.93
N ASP A 345 -21.18 33.14 9.97
CA ASP A 345 -19.72 33.27 10.05
C ASP A 345 -19.21 32.11 10.88
N ASN A 346 -18.54 31.17 10.19
CA ASN A 346 -17.68 30.17 10.79
C ASN A 346 -16.40 30.88 11.26
N GLN A 347 -16.40 31.37 12.49
CA GLN A 347 -15.17 31.60 13.23
C GLN A 347 -14.78 30.25 13.86
N ALA A 348 -13.71 29.65 13.34
CA ALA A 348 -12.99 28.59 14.03
C ALA A 348 -12.44 29.21 15.33
N ASP A 349 -12.84 28.67 16.47
CA ASP A 349 -12.23 28.96 17.77
C ASP A 349 -10.78 28.41 17.69
N GLU A 350 -9.81 29.28 17.44
CA GLU A 350 -8.41 29.04 17.74
C GLU A 350 -8.28 29.02 19.27
N GLU A 351 -8.32 27.85 19.90
CA GLU A 351 -7.91 27.69 21.28
C GLU A 351 -6.46 28.16 21.40
N GLU A 352 -6.21 29.23 22.13
CA GLU A 352 -4.87 29.71 22.48
C GLU A 352 -4.13 28.59 23.24
N GLU A 353 -3.16 27.94 22.55
CA GLU A 353 -2.25 26.97 23.16
C GLU A 353 -1.55 27.62 24.36
N THR A 354 -1.66 27.01 25.53
CA THR A 354 -0.99 27.52 26.74
C THR A 354 0.54 27.40 26.59
N ASP A 355 1.27 28.35 27.26
CA ASP A 355 2.74 28.36 27.27
C ASP A 355 3.37 26.99 27.67
N GLU A 356 2.69 26.21 28.50
CA GLU A 356 3.07 24.85 28.87
C GLU A 356 2.96 23.85 27.71
N GLN A 357 1.95 23.95 26.85
CA GLN A 357 1.79 23.08 25.67
C GLN A 357 2.84 23.41 24.61
N GLN A 358 3.16 24.70 24.44
CA GLN A 358 4.24 25.12 23.54
C GLN A 358 5.63 24.73 24.05
N GLN A 359 5.87 24.76 25.38
CA GLN A 359 7.12 24.27 25.98
C GLN A 359 7.26 22.76 25.86
N ARG A 360 6.15 21.98 25.89
CA ARG A 360 6.17 20.52 25.68
C ARG A 360 6.56 20.15 24.25
N ARG A 361 6.16 20.93 23.24
CA ARG A 361 6.59 20.76 21.83
C ARG A 361 8.07 21.12 21.59
N ARG A 362 8.70 21.90 22.49
CA ARG A 362 10.09 22.39 22.37
C ARG A 362 11.11 21.53 23.12
N ARG A 363 10.69 20.46 23.80
CA ARG A 363 11.62 19.56 24.49
C ARG A 363 12.43 18.77 23.47
N PRO A 364 13.76 18.59 23.69
CA PRO A 364 14.59 17.79 22.78
C PRO A 364 14.00 16.39 22.67
N ASN A 365 13.84 15.93 21.45
CA ASN A 365 13.11 14.77 21.00
C ASN A 365 13.58 13.48 21.64
N LEU A 366 13.04 13.16 22.79
CA LEU A 366 13.04 11.82 23.34
C LEU A 366 11.94 11.05 22.58
N ILE A 367 12.35 10.09 21.78
CA ILE A 367 11.44 9.29 20.96
C ILE A 367 10.91 8.17 21.85
N ILE A 368 9.60 8.11 21.98
CA ILE A 368 8.88 7.02 22.67
C ILE A 368 8.80 5.85 21.68
N GLN A 369 9.24 4.66 22.09
CA GLN A 369 9.07 3.47 21.27
C GLN A 369 7.58 3.18 21.09
N ASP A 370 7.13 3.09 19.84
CA ASP A 370 5.76 2.74 19.52
C ASP A 370 5.49 1.28 19.91
N THR A 371 4.45 1.05 20.68
CA THR A 371 4.07 -0.29 21.14
C THR A 371 3.45 -1.15 20.04
N ARG A 372 3.19 -0.56 18.84
CA ARG A 372 2.74 -1.30 17.66
C ARG A 372 3.78 -2.29 17.14
N ASP A 373 5.07 -2.05 17.45
CA ASP A 373 6.20 -2.90 17.08
C ASP A 373 6.52 -3.95 18.16
N LEU A 374 5.63 -4.15 19.15
CA LEU A 374 5.80 -5.24 20.11
C LEU A 374 5.69 -6.57 19.39
N PRO A 375 6.71 -7.46 19.49
CA PRO A 375 6.58 -8.80 18.97
C PRO A 375 5.34 -9.45 19.61
N SER A 376 4.45 -9.99 18.79
CA SER A 376 3.46 -10.94 19.26
C SER A 376 4.22 -12.07 19.97
N ASP A 377 3.65 -12.66 21.03
CA ASP A 377 4.27 -13.74 21.81
C ASP A 377 4.63 -15.00 20.99
N GLU A 378 4.57 -14.93 19.66
CA GLU A 378 4.97 -15.93 18.69
C GLU A 378 6.31 -15.49 18.06
N GLU A 379 7.26 -16.43 18.03
CA GLU A 379 8.63 -16.32 17.52
C GLU A 379 8.79 -15.36 16.33
N GLU A 380 9.93 -14.66 16.27
CA GLU A 380 10.38 -13.85 15.12
C GLU A 380 10.20 -14.65 13.82
N VAL A 381 9.06 -14.46 13.18
CA VAL A 381 8.88 -14.89 11.80
C VAL A 381 9.52 -13.80 10.96
N ASP A 382 10.56 -14.18 10.23
CA ASP A 382 11.10 -13.41 9.10
C ASP A 382 9.88 -12.90 8.30
N ASP A 383 9.59 -11.60 8.36
CA ASP A 383 8.30 -11.04 7.97
C ASP A 383 8.09 -10.99 6.45
N GLY A 384 8.95 -11.68 5.67
CA GLY A 384 8.81 -11.82 4.22
C GLY A 384 8.61 -10.49 3.48
N ARG A 385 8.95 -9.37 4.10
CA ARG A 385 8.86 -8.05 3.48
C ARG A 385 9.81 -7.99 2.30
N VAL A 386 9.25 -8.01 1.12
CA VAL A 386 10.02 -7.76 -0.12
C VAL A 386 10.51 -6.31 -0.06
N GLN A 387 11.71 -6.13 0.52
CA GLN A 387 12.36 -4.81 0.66
C GLN A 387 13.02 -4.35 -0.66
N ASN A 388 12.38 -4.54 -1.80
CA ASN A 388 12.90 -3.96 -3.04
C ASN A 388 12.39 -2.52 -3.19
N ARG A 389 13.20 -1.56 -2.71
CA ARG A 389 12.93 -0.11 -2.81
C ARG A 389 13.09 0.46 -4.23
N ASN A 390 13.60 -0.32 -5.18
CA ASN A 390 13.89 0.10 -6.58
C ASN A 390 13.09 -0.73 -7.57
N ILE A 391 11.80 -0.93 -7.37
CA ILE A 391 10.94 -1.53 -8.40
C ILE A 391 10.50 -0.41 -9.32
N GLU A 392 10.99 -0.45 -10.56
CA GLU A 392 10.42 0.29 -11.68
C GLU A 392 9.01 -0.26 -11.93
N ILE A 393 8.04 0.64 -12.08
CA ILE A 393 6.63 0.26 -12.18
C ILE A 393 6.22 0.39 -13.63
N ASP A 394 6.26 -0.74 -14.34
CA ASP A 394 5.85 -0.83 -15.72
C ASP A 394 4.39 -1.23 -15.87
N LEU A 395 3.76 -0.69 -16.92
CA LEU A 395 2.46 -1.18 -17.36
C LEU A 395 2.58 -2.65 -17.77
N GLN A 396 1.54 -3.44 -17.46
CA GLN A 396 1.45 -4.79 -18.04
C GLN A 396 1.34 -4.68 -19.57
N PRO A 397 2.19 -5.41 -20.35
CA PRO A 397 2.31 -5.22 -21.79
C PRO A 397 1.07 -5.66 -22.57
N ILE A 398 1.05 -5.34 -23.87
CA ILE A 398 -0.03 -5.74 -24.77
C ILE A 398 -0.10 -7.25 -24.95
N PHE A 399 -1.31 -7.76 -25.26
CA PHE A 399 -1.51 -9.16 -25.65
C PHE A 399 -1.25 -9.33 -27.14
N ILE A 400 -0.46 -10.35 -27.49
CA ILE A 400 -0.12 -10.74 -28.87
C ILE A 400 -0.54 -12.19 -29.13
N VAL A 401 -0.65 -12.58 -30.40
CA VAL A 401 -0.75 -13.99 -30.80
C VAL A 401 0.63 -14.61 -30.71
N SER A 402 0.84 -15.61 -29.86
CA SER A 402 2.10 -16.31 -29.68
C SER A 402 1.87 -17.80 -29.42
N ALA A 403 2.94 -18.58 -29.29
CA ALA A 403 2.84 -19.98 -28.93
C ALA A 403 2.45 -20.18 -27.47
N PHE A 404 1.75 -21.29 -27.22
CA PHE A 404 1.41 -21.72 -25.89
C PHE A 404 2.61 -22.33 -25.18
N GLU A 405 3.04 -21.74 -24.08
CA GLU A 405 4.09 -22.29 -23.21
C GLU A 405 3.52 -23.44 -22.36
N LYS A 406 4.00 -24.67 -22.61
CA LYS A 406 3.50 -25.88 -21.96
C LYS A 406 4.30 -26.25 -20.70
N ASN A 407 4.65 -25.29 -19.85
CA ASN A 407 5.32 -25.60 -18.59
C ASN A 407 4.32 -25.99 -17.50
N ALA A 408 4.42 -27.24 -17.06
CA ALA A 408 3.49 -27.94 -16.18
C ALA A 408 3.34 -27.35 -14.77
N VAL A 409 4.09 -26.31 -14.42
CA VAL A 409 4.07 -25.69 -13.08
C VAL A 409 3.11 -24.49 -13.00
N ASP A 410 2.77 -23.86 -14.13
CA ASP A 410 1.96 -22.65 -14.20
C ASP A 410 0.50 -22.87 -14.65
N TYR A 411 -0.04 -24.07 -14.50
CA TYR A 411 -1.45 -24.37 -14.87
C TYR A 411 -2.51 -23.52 -14.13
N ASN A 412 -2.12 -22.76 -13.11
CA ASN A 412 -3.02 -21.88 -12.36
C ASN A 412 -2.91 -20.39 -12.74
N ARG A 413 -2.02 -19.99 -13.63
CA ARG A 413 -1.98 -18.62 -14.13
C ARG A 413 -2.89 -18.53 -15.35
N PHE A 414 -3.88 -17.64 -15.23
CA PHE A 414 -4.98 -17.42 -16.14
C PHE A 414 -4.54 -17.36 -17.60
N GLN A 415 -4.95 -18.36 -18.37
CA GLN A 415 -4.98 -18.27 -19.82
C GLN A 415 -6.41 -17.91 -20.21
N TYR A 416 -6.55 -16.72 -20.73
CA TYR A 416 -7.83 -16.27 -21.22
C TYR A 416 -8.20 -17.01 -22.50
N TYR A 417 -9.36 -17.65 -22.51
CA TYR A 417 -9.86 -18.37 -23.68
C TYR A 417 -10.24 -17.41 -24.81
N ASN A 418 -9.88 -17.73 -26.04
CA ASN A 418 -10.30 -17.01 -27.23
C ASN A 418 -10.72 -17.94 -28.37
N LEU A 419 -12.01 -17.90 -28.70
CA LEU A 419 -12.62 -18.77 -29.70
C LEU A 419 -11.97 -18.62 -31.09
N SER A 420 -11.57 -17.42 -31.49
CA SER A 420 -10.95 -17.20 -32.82
C SER A 420 -9.60 -17.87 -32.95
N ILE A 421 -8.78 -17.85 -31.88
CA ILE A 421 -7.48 -18.53 -31.84
C ILE A 421 -7.66 -20.05 -31.76
N ASP A 422 -8.64 -20.51 -30.99
CA ASP A 422 -8.93 -21.93 -30.85
C ASP A 422 -9.38 -22.54 -32.20
N GLN A 423 -10.24 -21.86 -32.94
CA GLN A 423 -10.62 -22.24 -34.29
C GLN A 423 -9.43 -22.28 -35.28
N LEU A 424 -8.45 -21.38 -35.13
CA LEU A 424 -7.22 -21.42 -35.93
C LEU A 424 -6.37 -22.65 -35.60
N ASN A 425 -6.22 -22.98 -34.31
CA ASN A 425 -5.52 -24.15 -33.84
C ASN A 425 -6.16 -25.45 -34.36
N GLU A 426 -7.48 -25.58 -34.24
CA GLU A 426 -8.23 -26.73 -34.75
C GLU A 426 -8.07 -26.91 -36.26
N LYS A 427 -8.19 -25.81 -37.02
CA LYS A 427 -8.12 -25.83 -38.46
C LYS A 427 -6.75 -26.20 -39.00
N ASN A 428 -5.68 -25.75 -38.35
CA ASN A 428 -4.31 -25.90 -38.82
C ASN A 428 -3.52 -26.96 -38.03
N ASN A 429 -4.05 -27.46 -36.93
CA ASN A 429 -3.40 -28.43 -36.04
C ASN A 429 -1.98 -28.01 -35.63
N TYR A 430 -1.85 -26.75 -35.14
CA TYR A 430 -0.58 -26.19 -34.72
C TYR A 430 0.04 -26.93 -33.53
N ASN A 431 1.36 -27.12 -33.58
CA ASN A 431 2.15 -27.62 -32.46
C ASN A 431 3.49 -26.87 -32.41
N PRO A 432 3.74 -25.95 -31.44
CA PRO A 432 2.81 -25.62 -30.34
C PRO A 432 1.52 -24.91 -30.81
N MET A 433 0.47 -25.01 -30.02
CA MET A 433 -0.78 -24.26 -30.26
C MET A 433 -0.54 -22.75 -30.08
N LEU A 434 -1.28 -21.94 -30.81
CA LEU A 434 -1.29 -20.49 -30.63
C LEU A 434 -2.20 -20.10 -29.47
N SER A 435 -1.83 -19.04 -28.76
CA SER A 435 -2.61 -18.41 -27.68
C SER A 435 -2.48 -16.90 -27.73
N LEU A 436 -3.34 -16.19 -27.01
CA LEU A 436 -3.18 -14.76 -26.73
C LEU A 436 -2.41 -14.62 -25.40
N THR A 437 -1.26 -14.00 -25.45
CA THR A 437 -0.38 -13.83 -24.29
C THR A 437 0.31 -12.46 -24.33
N ASN A 438 0.68 -11.96 -23.16
CA ASN A 438 1.51 -10.77 -23.00
C ASN A 438 2.97 -11.11 -22.70
N LYS A 439 3.37 -12.39 -22.93
CA LYS A 439 4.75 -12.88 -22.78
C LYS A 439 5.34 -13.26 -24.12
N GLU A 440 6.59 -12.94 -24.32
CA GLU A 440 7.35 -13.39 -25.48
C GLU A 440 7.90 -14.80 -25.21
N VAL A 441 7.85 -15.66 -26.24
CA VAL A 441 8.33 -17.05 -26.17
C VAL A 441 9.43 -17.23 -27.20
N GLU A 442 10.68 -17.25 -26.74
CA GLU A 442 11.86 -17.40 -27.60
C GLU A 442 12.14 -18.88 -28.01
N GLU A 443 11.60 -19.84 -27.27
CA GLU A 443 11.97 -21.26 -27.38
C GLU A 443 11.57 -21.91 -28.71
N TYR A 444 10.74 -21.30 -29.56
CA TYR A 444 10.16 -21.92 -30.77
C TYR A 444 10.55 -21.24 -32.08
N GLN A 445 11.63 -20.47 -32.10
CA GLN A 445 12.05 -19.71 -33.28
C GLN A 445 12.18 -20.59 -34.55
N GLU A 446 12.90 -21.72 -34.49
CA GLU A 446 13.06 -22.66 -35.61
C GLU A 446 11.71 -23.26 -36.07
N VAL A 447 10.78 -23.47 -35.13
CA VAL A 447 9.43 -23.99 -35.44
C VAL A 447 8.63 -22.95 -36.20
N PHE A 448 8.74 -21.67 -35.78
CA PHE A 448 8.05 -20.56 -36.45
C PHE A 448 8.58 -20.36 -37.88
N GLU A 449 9.89 -20.41 -38.10
CA GLU A 449 10.50 -20.36 -39.42
C GLU A 449 9.98 -21.48 -40.32
N ASN A 450 9.86 -22.71 -39.81
CA ASN A 450 9.30 -23.81 -40.54
C ASN A 450 7.82 -23.58 -40.93
N PHE A 451 7.01 -22.95 -40.07
CA PHE A 451 5.65 -22.56 -40.42
C PHE A 451 5.62 -21.47 -41.50
N VAL A 452 6.54 -20.50 -41.50
CA VAL A 452 6.68 -19.52 -42.60
C VAL A 452 6.90 -20.26 -43.92
N LEU A 453 7.86 -21.21 -43.97
CA LEU A 453 8.12 -22.02 -45.17
C LEU A 453 6.89 -22.86 -45.60
N TYR A 454 6.17 -23.43 -44.65
CA TYR A 454 4.95 -24.17 -44.92
C TYR A 454 3.87 -23.30 -45.58
N PHE A 455 3.64 -22.08 -45.06
CA PHE A 455 2.63 -21.19 -45.64
C PHE A 455 3.11 -20.54 -46.95
N ASN A 456 4.44 -20.36 -47.18
CA ASN A 456 4.97 -20.01 -48.49
C ASN A 456 4.55 -21.04 -49.57
N ALA A 457 4.78 -22.32 -49.31
CA ALA A 457 4.38 -23.38 -50.24
C ALA A 457 2.85 -23.44 -50.45
N ARG A 458 2.06 -23.16 -49.42
CA ARG A 458 0.59 -23.11 -49.53
C ARG A 458 0.09 -21.95 -50.36
N LEU A 459 0.74 -20.79 -50.27
CA LEU A 459 0.39 -19.59 -51.03
C LEU A 459 0.75 -19.75 -52.52
N GLU A 460 1.82 -20.50 -52.86
CA GLU A 460 2.12 -20.84 -54.25
C GLU A 460 1.04 -21.71 -54.89
N ILE A 461 0.32 -22.53 -54.10
CA ILE A 461 -0.76 -23.39 -54.58
C ILE A 461 -2.11 -22.63 -54.61
N ASN A 462 -2.40 -21.90 -53.54
CA ASN A 462 -3.68 -21.25 -53.36
C ASN A 462 -3.56 -19.98 -52.49
N GLU A 463 -3.67 -18.82 -53.10
CA GLU A 463 -3.70 -17.55 -52.42
C GLU A 463 -5.03 -17.36 -51.69
N THR A 464 -5.00 -17.37 -50.37
CA THR A 464 -6.18 -17.14 -49.53
C THR A 464 -5.86 -16.16 -48.40
N SER A 465 -6.83 -15.35 -47.99
CA SER A 465 -6.72 -14.50 -46.80
C SER A 465 -6.26 -15.27 -45.57
N HIS A 466 -6.70 -16.53 -45.44
CA HIS A 466 -6.31 -17.40 -44.33
C HIS A 466 -4.80 -17.76 -44.37
N ASN A 467 -4.24 -18.07 -45.54
CA ASN A 467 -2.82 -18.42 -45.65
C ASN A 467 -1.94 -17.20 -45.41
N TYR A 468 -2.29 -16.03 -45.92
CA TYR A 468 -1.61 -14.77 -45.62
C TYR A 468 -1.68 -14.44 -44.14
N LEU A 469 -2.85 -14.51 -43.50
CA LEU A 469 -2.98 -14.26 -42.05
C LEU A 469 -2.04 -15.15 -41.23
N ASN A 470 -2.01 -16.43 -41.51
CA ASN A 470 -1.20 -17.37 -40.74
C ASN A 470 0.30 -17.18 -41.00
N ARG A 471 0.73 -16.89 -42.24
CA ARG A 471 2.12 -16.56 -42.52
C ARG A 471 2.53 -15.28 -41.80
N GLY A 472 1.67 -14.26 -41.80
CA GLY A 472 1.88 -13.02 -41.06
C GLY A 472 2.07 -13.21 -39.56
N PHE A 473 1.33 -14.15 -38.91
CA PHE A 473 1.57 -14.50 -37.51
C PHE A 473 3.01 -14.99 -37.29
N PHE A 474 3.47 -15.92 -38.12
CA PHE A 474 4.79 -16.50 -37.93
C PHE A 474 5.91 -15.54 -38.34
N HIS A 475 5.73 -14.67 -39.35
CA HIS A 475 6.64 -13.57 -39.62
C HIS A 475 6.74 -12.59 -38.44
N SER A 476 5.63 -12.26 -37.78
CA SER A 476 5.63 -11.43 -36.57
C SER A 476 6.36 -12.11 -35.40
N LEU A 477 6.22 -13.42 -35.24
CA LEU A 477 6.89 -14.21 -34.19
C LEU A 477 8.38 -14.44 -34.45
N THR A 478 8.82 -14.33 -35.70
CA THR A 478 10.24 -14.41 -36.07
C THR A 478 10.91 -13.02 -36.16
N GLY A 479 10.20 -11.95 -35.80
CA GLY A 479 10.72 -10.58 -35.83
C GLY A 479 10.74 -9.92 -37.23
N ASP A 480 10.27 -10.62 -38.29
CA ASP A 480 10.14 -10.03 -39.63
C ASP A 480 8.83 -9.24 -39.74
N TYR A 481 8.80 -8.09 -39.04
CA TYR A 481 7.59 -7.25 -38.98
C TYR A 481 7.19 -6.66 -40.32
N ASN A 482 8.13 -6.42 -41.24
CA ASN A 482 7.83 -5.91 -42.57
C ASN A 482 7.04 -6.93 -43.40
N ALA A 483 7.52 -8.17 -43.46
CA ALA A 483 6.83 -9.27 -44.14
C ALA A 483 5.47 -9.57 -43.47
N ALA A 484 5.43 -9.51 -42.14
CA ALA A 484 4.16 -9.68 -41.38
C ALA A 484 3.13 -8.61 -41.77
N LEU A 485 3.53 -7.34 -41.86
CA LEU A 485 2.63 -6.25 -42.27
C LEU A 485 2.10 -6.40 -43.68
N GLU A 486 2.96 -6.82 -44.62
CA GLU A 486 2.56 -7.13 -46.00
C GLU A 486 1.49 -8.24 -46.04
N ASP A 487 1.70 -9.29 -45.27
CA ASP A 487 0.79 -10.43 -45.17
C ASP A 487 -0.55 -10.04 -44.53
N PHE A 488 -0.51 -9.29 -43.42
CA PHE A 488 -1.75 -8.83 -42.79
C PHE A 488 -2.52 -7.86 -43.68
N ASN A 489 -1.83 -6.97 -44.42
CA ASN A 489 -2.48 -6.09 -45.41
C ASN A 489 -3.17 -6.91 -46.52
N LYS A 490 -2.50 -7.95 -47.03
CA LYS A 490 -3.05 -8.82 -48.06
C LYS A 490 -4.23 -9.66 -47.55
N ALA A 491 -4.13 -10.16 -46.32
CA ALA A 491 -5.22 -10.88 -45.67
C ALA A 491 -6.47 -10.01 -45.50
N ILE A 492 -6.30 -8.73 -45.12
CA ILE A 492 -7.39 -7.76 -44.96
C ILE A 492 -7.97 -7.37 -46.31
N GLU A 493 -7.13 -7.11 -47.34
CA GLU A 493 -7.59 -6.79 -48.69
C GLU A 493 -8.48 -7.89 -49.24
N MET A 494 -8.17 -9.16 -49.00
CA MET A 494 -8.94 -10.31 -49.42
C MET A 494 -10.19 -10.56 -48.54
N ASN A 495 -10.18 -10.17 -47.29
CA ASN A 495 -11.29 -10.33 -46.35
C ASN A 495 -11.29 -9.23 -45.26
N GLU A 496 -11.95 -8.13 -45.57
CA GLU A 496 -12.10 -6.98 -44.68
C GLU A 496 -12.83 -7.28 -43.34
N LYS A 497 -13.53 -8.41 -43.25
CA LYS A 497 -14.27 -8.81 -42.04
C LYS A 497 -13.46 -9.69 -41.10
N GLN A 498 -12.20 -9.90 -41.37
CA GLN A 498 -11.33 -10.75 -40.57
C GLN A 498 -10.75 -9.97 -39.37
N ALA A 499 -11.52 -9.85 -38.29
CA ALA A 499 -11.22 -9.06 -37.10
C ALA A 499 -9.80 -9.32 -36.55
N ILE A 500 -9.38 -10.59 -36.45
CA ILE A 500 -8.07 -10.99 -35.91
C ILE A 500 -6.89 -10.46 -36.75
N ALA A 501 -7.08 -10.19 -38.06
CA ALA A 501 -6.04 -9.62 -38.91
C ALA A 501 -5.73 -8.17 -38.52
N TYR A 502 -6.76 -7.38 -38.19
CA TYR A 502 -6.57 -6.02 -37.67
C TYR A 502 -5.88 -6.01 -36.32
N PHE A 503 -6.28 -6.94 -35.41
CA PHE A 503 -5.61 -7.10 -34.13
C PHE A 503 -4.11 -7.35 -34.29
N SER A 504 -3.76 -8.32 -35.12
CA SER A 504 -2.37 -8.73 -35.33
C SER A 504 -1.55 -7.66 -36.08
N ARG A 505 -2.18 -6.95 -37.04
CA ARG A 505 -1.53 -5.83 -37.72
C ARG A 505 -1.23 -4.67 -36.76
N GLY A 506 -2.18 -4.32 -35.91
CA GLY A 506 -1.96 -3.31 -34.87
C GLY A 506 -0.85 -3.70 -33.89
N ASN A 507 -0.83 -4.95 -33.43
CA ASN A 507 0.22 -5.48 -32.57
C ASN A 507 1.61 -5.46 -33.28
N CYS A 508 1.67 -5.88 -34.52
CA CYS A 508 2.89 -5.90 -35.33
C CYS A 508 3.47 -4.48 -35.51
N ARG A 509 2.60 -3.48 -35.81
CA ARG A 509 3.02 -2.07 -35.88
C ARG A 509 3.57 -1.58 -34.55
N TYR A 510 2.90 -1.94 -33.42
CA TYR A 510 3.38 -1.54 -32.11
C TYR A 510 4.75 -2.16 -31.80
N LYS A 511 4.95 -3.45 -32.04
CA LYS A 511 6.24 -4.13 -31.82
C LYS A 511 7.37 -3.53 -32.66
N MET A 512 7.08 -3.19 -33.91
CA MET A 512 8.04 -2.50 -34.78
C MET A 512 8.42 -1.12 -34.24
N LEU A 513 7.45 -0.35 -33.71
CA LEU A 513 7.73 0.94 -33.07
C LEU A 513 8.55 0.77 -31.79
N GLU A 514 8.22 -0.20 -30.96
CA GLU A 514 8.93 -0.51 -29.72
C GLU A 514 10.41 -0.83 -29.98
N GLU A 515 10.73 -1.62 -31.02
CA GLU A 515 12.12 -1.87 -31.43
C GLU A 515 12.84 -0.60 -31.93
N ILE A 516 12.15 0.25 -32.71
CA ILE A 516 12.74 1.51 -33.20
C ILE A 516 13.03 2.44 -32.01
N GLU A 517 12.11 2.58 -31.07
CA GLU A 517 12.30 3.41 -29.87
C GLU A 517 13.45 2.90 -28.99
N GLN A 518 13.61 1.58 -28.84
CA GLN A 518 14.73 0.98 -28.11
C GLN A 518 16.10 1.24 -28.77
N LEU A 519 16.15 1.34 -30.10
CA LEU A 519 17.37 1.63 -30.83
C LEU A 519 17.77 3.10 -30.71
N GLU A 520 16.79 4.01 -30.60
CA GLU A 520 17.01 5.46 -30.50
C GLU A 520 17.32 5.91 -29.06
N SER A 521 16.78 5.22 -28.05
CA SER A 521 16.96 5.54 -26.64
C SER A 521 17.19 4.26 -25.79
N PRO A 522 18.42 3.72 -25.71
CA PRO A 522 18.71 2.45 -25.04
C PRO A 522 18.44 2.42 -23.52
N SER A 523 17.98 3.51 -22.90
CA SER A 523 17.84 3.66 -21.45
C SER A 523 16.44 4.04 -20.96
N ASP A 524 15.45 4.22 -21.83
CA ASP A 524 14.12 4.62 -21.39
C ASP A 524 13.15 3.43 -21.36
N GLU A 525 13.19 2.68 -20.25
CA GLU A 525 12.09 1.80 -19.86
C GLU A 525 10.81 2.62 -19.69
N ILE A 526 9.68 2.03 -20.16
CA ILE A 526 8.37 2.68 -20.17
C ILE A 526 7.83 2.69 -18.74
N THR A 527 8.21 3.70 -17.98
CA THR A 527 7.67 3.94 -16.65
C THR A 527 6.58 5.00 -16.71
N VAL A 528 5.43 4.73 -16.10
CA VAL A 528 4.48 5.78 -15.75
C VAL A 528 5.08 6.47 -14.51
N PRO A 529 5.63 7.69 -14.62
CA PRO A 529 6.25 8.34 -13.47
C PRO A 529 5.18 8.72 -12.46
N ILE A 530 5.09 7.96 -11.38
CA ILE A 530 4.27 8.31 -10.24
C ILE A 530 5.09 9.29 -9.39
N GLY A 531 4.78 10.58 -9.48
CA GLY A 531 5.44 11.60 -8.65
C GLY A 531 6.24 12.67 -9.39
N GLY A 532 5.86 13.03 -10.59
CA GLY A 532 6.16 14.36 -11.14
C GLY A 532 7.53 14.62 -11.77
N THR A 533 8.28 13.60 -12.18
CA THR A 533 9.41 13.80 -13.10
C THR A 533 9.11 13.14 -14.44
N THR A 534 8.63 13.95 -15.34
CA THR A 534 8.35 13.58 -16.73
C THR A 534 9.65 13.35 -17.48
N ASN A 535 9.99 12.10 -17.82
CA ASN A 535 10.79 11.86 -19.01
C ASN A 535 9.83 11.95 -20.19
N ASN A 536 9.99 12.99 -20.95
CA ASN A 536 9.14 13.43 -22.02
C ASN A 536 9.34 12.54 -23.25
N LEU A 537 8.32 11.77 -23.63
CA LEU A 537 7.97 11.80 -25.03
C LEU A 537 7.57 13.26 -25.29
N THR A 538 8.43 14.02 -25.92
CA THR A 538 8.12 15.38 -26.30
C THR A 538 6.92 15.32 -27.26
N ASP A 539 5.96 16.23 -27.12
CA ASP A 539 4.83 16.40 -28.06
C ASP A 539 5.30 16.64 -29.52
N ASP A 540 6.60 16.55 -29.76
CA ASP A 540 7.34 16.90 -30.97
C ASP A 540 8.01 15.71 -31.68
N ASP A 541 7.64 14.42 -31.38
CA ASP A 541 8.14 13.31 -32.18
C ASP A 541 7.26 13.13 -33.45
N PRO A 542 7.62 13.71 -34.58
CA PRO A 542 6.76 13.77 -35.75
C PRO A 542 6.60 12.40 -36.45
N ILE A 543 7.38 11.39 -36.09
CA ILE A 543 7.38 10.06 -36.72
C ILE A 543 6.46 9.09 -35.95
N ALA A 544 6.45 9.11 -34.63
CA ALA A 544 5.71 8.16 -33.81
C ALA A 544 4.18 8.40 -33.82
N MET A 545 3.72 9.64 -33.76
CA MET A 545 2.29 9.97 -33.68
C MET A 545 1.43 9.42 -34.83
N PRO A 546 1.84 9.52 -36.13
CA PRO A 546 1.05 8.94 -37.22
C PRO A 546 0.97 7.41 -37.18
N GLU A 547 2.02 6.73 -36.69
CA GLU A 547 2.03 5.28 -36.58
C GLU A 547 1.14 4.80 -35.43
N TYR A 548 1.18 5.48 -34.27
CA TYR A 548 0.24 5.20 -33.18
C TYR A 548 -1.23 5.39 -33.61
N GLN A 549 -1.53 6.38 -34.46
CA GLN A 549 -2.89 6.56 -35.02
C GLN A 549 -3.30 5.37 -35.88
N LYS A 550 -2.42 4.83 -36.72
CA LYS A 550 -2.72 3.62 -37.53
C LYS A 550 -3.00 2.40 -36.65
N ILE A 551 -2.30 2.28 -35.51
CA ILE A 551 -2.55 1.21 -34.53
C ILE A 551 -3.93 1.38 -33.90
N LEU A 552 -4.29 2.60 -33.49
CA LEU A 552 -5.61 2.91 -32.95
C LEU A 552 -6.74 2.63 -33.97
N ASP A 553 -6.53 2.96 -35.25
CA ASP A 553 -7.48 2.71 -36.33
C ASP A 553 -7.70 1.20 -36.54
N ASP A 554 -6.63 0.39 -36.46
CA ASP A 554 -6.70 -1.06 -36.53
C ASP A 554 -7.54 -1.64 -35.37
N TYR A 555 -7.25 -1.21 -34.13
CA TYR A 555 -8.04 -1.66 -32.97
C TYR A 555 -9.49 -1.13 -33.02
N GLN A 556 -9.72 0.06 -33.54
CA GLN A 556 -11.08 0.57 -33.72
C GLN A 556 -11.87 -0.30 -34.70
N THR A 557 -11.23 -0.70 -35.83
CA THR A 557 -11.86 -1.57 -36.84
C THR A 557 -12.09 -2.98 -36.28
N LEU A 558 -11.13 -3.53 -35.56
CA LEU A 558 -11.27 -4.78 -34.81
C LEU A 558 -12.54 -4.76 -33.94
N LEU A 559 -12.66 -3.72 -33.09
CA LEU A 559 -13.75 -3.60 -32.11
C LEU A 559 -15.11 -3.28 -32.75
N TYR A 560 -15.11 -2.69 -33.93
CA TYR A 560 -16.32 -2.57 -34.76
C TYR A 560 -16.78 -3.93 -35.30
N LEU A 561 -15.83 -4.78 -35.73
CA LEU A 561 -16.11 -6.12 -36.25
C LEU A 561 -16.41 -7.14 -35.15
N ASN A 562 -15.77 -7.00 -33.99
CA ASN A 562 -15.94 -7.89 -32.84
C ASN A 562 -15.98 -7.07 -31.52
N PRO A 563 -17.16 -6.57 -31.11
CA PRO A 563 -17.33 -5.72 -29.93
C PRO A 563 -17.04 -6.42 -28.60
N ASP A 564 -16.98 -7.75 -28.58
CA ASP A 564 -16.74 -8.54 -27.36
C ASP A 564 -15.27 -8.98 -27.21
N PHE A 565 -14.38 -8.48 -28.08
CA PHE A 565 -12.97 -8.82 -28.06
C PHE A 565 -12.22 -7.98 -27.01
N PHE A 566 -12.25 -8.40 -25.75
CA PHE A 566 -11.72 -7.63 -24.60
C PHE A 566 -10.22 -7.31 -24.71
N PHE A 567 -9.39 -8.15 -25.34
CA PHE A 567 -7.99 -7.86 -25.62
C PHE A 567 -7.80 -6.64 -26.53
N GLY A 568 -8.73 -6.42 -27.45
CA GLY A 568 -8.69 -5.24 -28.33
C GLY A 568 -8.89 -3.94 -27.54
N TYR A 569 -9.79 -3.91 -26.57
CA TYR A 569 -9.96 -2.79 -25.66
C TYR A 569 -8.71 -2.59 -24.79
N TYR A 570 -8.17 -3.67 -24.24
CA TYR A 570 -6.97 -3.62 -23.42
C TYR A 570 -5.76 -3.06 -24.19
N ASN A 571 -5.46 -3.60 -25.37
CA ASN A 571 -4.35 -3.14 -26.20
C ASN A 571 -4.56 -1.70 -26.66
N ARG A 572 -5.80 -1.30 -27.02
CA ARG A 572 -6.10 0.08 -27.37
C ARG A 572 -5.92 1.04 -26.19
N ALA A 573 -6.31 0.61 -24.99
CA ALA A 573 -6.06 1.36 -23.77
C ALA A 573 -4.57 1.56 -23.52
N PHE A 574 -3.76 0.51 -23.71
CA PHE A 574 -2.31 0.59 -23.56
C PHE A 574 -1.72 1.66 -24.49
N ILE A 575 -2.09 1.66 -25.77
CA ILE A 575 -1.66 2.71 -26.72
C ILE A 575 -2.13 4.11 -26.29
N LYS A 576 -3.37 4.24 -25.80
CA LYS A 576 -3.87 5.51 -25.27
C LYS A 576 -3.07 5.99 -24.05
N LEU A 577 -2.60 5.08 -23.19
CA LEU A 577 -1.71 5.42 -22.06
C LEU A 577 -0.37 5.97 -22.55
N ARG A 578 0.23 5.34 -23.55
CA ARG A 578 1.45 5.83 -24.22
C ARG A 578 1.25 7.26 -24.77
N LEU A 579 0.09 7.53 -25.32
CA LEU A 579 -0.31 8.85 -25.83
C LEU A 579 -0.83 9.81 -24.76
N LYS A 580 -0.69 9.49 -23.48
CA LYS A 580 -1.18 10.29 -22.34
C LYS A 580 -2.69 10.55 -22.35
N ASN A 581 -3.46 9.80 -23.15
CA ASN A 581 -4.92 9.85 -23.14
C ASN A 581 -5.50 8.96 -22.04
N TYR A 582 -5.23 9.34 -20.79
CA TYR A 582 -5.59 8.54 -19.60
C TYR A 582 -7.09 8.31 -19.49
N LYS A 583 -7.93 9.30 -19.79
CA LYS A 583 -9.39 9.18 -19.71
C LYS A 583 -9.92 8.13 -20.68
N GLY A 584 -9.48 8.22 -21.95
CA GLY A 584 -9.89 7.27 -22.98
C GLY A 584 -9.33 5.85 -22.71
N ALA A 585 -8.18 5.75 -22.05
CA ALA A 585 -7.62 4.47 -21.61
C ALA A 585 -8.48 3.82 -20.50
N ILE A 586 -8.90 4.60 -19.49
CA ILE A 586 -9.79 4.10 -18.43
C ILE A 586 -11.12 3.61 -19.00
N GLU A 587 -11.70 4.32 -19.99
CA GLU A 587 -12.94 3.89 -20.66
C GLU A 587 -12.77 2.51 -21.33
N ASP A 588 -11.66 2.30 -22.04
CA ASP A 588 -11.36 1.02 -22.68
C ASP A 588 -11.06 -0.09 -21.65
N LEU A 589 -10.29 0.21 -20.59
CA LEU A 589 -10.02 -0.76 -19.52
C LEU A 589 -11.30 -1.14 -18.75
N ASN A 590 -12.21 -0.20 -18.55
CA ASN A 590 -13.53 -0.50 -17.98
C ASN A 590 -14.26 -1.50 -18.86
N ARG A 591 -14.27 -1.28 -20.19
CA ARG A 591 -14.95 -2.19 -21.12
C ARG A 591 -14.29 -3.56 -21.17
N ALA A 592 -12.96 -3.63 -21.11
CA ALA A 592 -12.22 -4.90 -21.03
C ALA A 592 -12.60 -5.71 -19.78
N ILE A 593 -12.69 -5.05 -18.63
CA ILE A 593 -13.06 -5.65 -17.34
C ILE A 593 -14.54 -6.07 -17.31
N GLU A 594 -15.45 -5.29 -17.93
CA GLU A 594 -16.86 -5.68 -18.05
C GLU A 594 -17.02 -6.98 -18.84
N LEU A 595 -16.21 -7.17 -19.89
CA LEU A 595 -16.25 -8.35 -20.74
C LEU A 595 -15.53 -9.54 -20.08
N GLU A 596 -14.44 -9.29 -19.36
CA GLU A 596 -13.65 -10.29 -18.63
C GLU A 596 -13.38 -9.82 -17.19
N PRO A 597 -14.23 -10.17 -16.22
CA PRO A 597 -14.11 -9.72 -14.85
C PRO A 597 -12.89 -10.27 -14.07
N GLU A 598 -12.20 -11.26 -14.63
CA GLU A 598 -10.97 -11.83 -14.06
C GLU A 598 -9.70 -11.33 -14.79
N PHE A 599 -9.78 -10.24 -15.57
CA PHE A 599 -8.67 -9.69 -16.35
C PHE A 599 -7.69 -8.91 -15.46
N ALA A 600 -6.73 -9.61 -14.88
CA ALA A 600 -5.79 -9.09 -13.89
C ALA A 600 -4.99 -7.89 -14.41
N GLU A 601 -4.47 -7.97 -15.63
CA GLU A 601 -3.65 -6.93 -16.25
C GLU A 601 -4.44 -5.64 -16.53
N ALA A 602 -5.73 -5.76 -16.84
CA ALA A 602 -6.59 -4.59 -17.02
C ALA A 602 -6.83 -3.85 -15.70
N TYR A 603 -7.06 -4.57 -14.61
CA TYR A 603 -7.12 -3.97 -13.27
C TYR A 603 -5.81 -3.30 -12.91
N PHE A 604 -4.67 -3.95 -13.15
CA PHE A 604 -3.36 -3.41 -12.84
C PHE A 604 -3.10 -2.08 -13.57
N ASN A 605 -3.26 -2.06 -14.90
CA ASN A 605 -3.04 -0.86 -15.70
C ASN A 605 -4.05 0.26 -15.37
N ARG A 606 -5.32 -0.09 -15.09
CA ARG A 606 -6.32 0.90 -14.65
C ARG A 606 -5.98 1.46 -13.27
N GLY A 607 -5.54 0.62 -12.35
CA GLY A 607 -5.11 1.01 -11.01
C GLY A 607 -3.95 2.00 -11.03
N LEU A 608 -2.89 1.71 -11.81
CA LEU A 608 -1.79 2.65 -12.02
C LEU A 608 -2.25 3.98 -12.62
N THR A 609 -3.12 3.91 -13.63
CA THR A 609 -3.65 5.11 -14.29
C THR A 609 -4.44 5.98 -13.32
N LYS A 610 -5.26 5.38 -12.45
CA LYS A 610 -6.02 6.10 -11.41
C LYS A 610 -5.10 6.76 -10.39
N ILE A 611 -4.07 6.05 -9.89
CA ILE A 611 -3.08 6.63 -8.96
C ILE A 611 -2.38 7.82 -9.63
N TYR A 612 -1.98 7.69 -10.88
CA TYR A 612 -1.38 8.78 -11.64
C TYR A 612 -2.29 10.01 -11.74
N LEU A 613 -3.61 9.80 -11.88
CA LEU A 613 -4.63 10.85 -11.87
C LEU A 613 -5.04 11.32 -10.47
N ASN A 614 -4.31 10.90 -9.43
CA ASN A 614 -4.57 11.21 -8.01
C ASN A 614 -5.87 10.60 -7.44
N ASP A 615 -6.47 9.60 -8.13
CA ASP A 615 -7.50 8.74 -7.57
C ASP A 615 -6.85 7.57 -6.83
N ILE A 616 -6.27 7.88 -5.67
CA ILE A 616 -5.50 6.91 -4.86
C ILE A 616 -6.39 5.75 -4.38
N GLU A 617 -7.60 6.07 -3.92
CA GLU A 617 -8.53 5.05 -3.40
C GLU A 617 -8.98 4.08 -4.50
N GLY A 618 -9.47 4.60 -5.61
CA GLY A 618 -9.90 3.77 -6.73
C GLY A 618 -8.76 3.00 -7.37
N GLY A 619 -7.55 3.57 -7.38
CA GLY A 619 -6.34 2.91 -7.87
C GLY A 619 -5.90 1.76 -6.97
N ALA A 620 -5.89 1.97 -5.63
CA ALA A 620 -5.56 0.92 -4.67
C ALA A 620 -6.51 -0.29 -4.74
N LEU A 621 -7.81 -0.03 -4.92
CA LEU A 621 -8.81 -1.10 -5.07
C LEU A 621 -8.60 -1.92 -6.35
N ASP A 622 -8.28 -1.27 -7.46
CA ASP A 622 -7.96 -1.97 -8.71
C ASP A 622 -6.68 -2.80 -8.57
N LEU A 623 -5.63 -2.25 -7.94
CA LEU A 623 -4.38 -2.98 -7.68
C LEU A 623 -4.58 -4.14 -6.70
N SER A 624 -5.40 -3.97 -5.66
CA SER A 624 -5.79 -5.07 -4.76
C SER A 624 -6.45 -6.20 -5.55
N ARG A 625 -7.36 -5.86 -6.48
CA ARG A 625 -8.00 -6.85 -7.34
C ARG A 625 -7.00 -7.52 -8.30
N ALA A 626 -6.06 -6.78 -8.89
CA ALA A 626 -4.99 -7.34 -9.71
C ALA A 626 -4.11 -8.33 -8.92
N GLY A 627 -3.76 -7.98 -7.67
CA GLY A 627 -3.03 -8.85 -6.74
C GLY A 627 -3.79 -10.13 -6.39
N GLU A 628 -5.09 -10.05 -6.11
CA GLU A 628 -5.96 -11.23 -5.93
C GLU A 628 -5.94 -12.15 -7.15
N LEU A 629 -5.87 -11.58 -8.35
CA LEU A 629 -5.84 -12.30 -9.61
C LEU A 629 -4.44 -12.76 -10.03
N GLY A 630 -3.42 -12.60 -9.16
CA GLY A 630 -2.09 -13.18 -9.31
C GLY A 630 -0.98 -12.23 -9.75
N ILE A 631 -1.23 -10.92 -9.87
CA ILE A 631 -0.16 -9.92 -10.10
C ILE A 631 0.38 -9.45 -8.74
N GLU A 632 1.29 -10.25 -8.16
CA GLU A 632 1.84 -10.01 -6.81
C GLU A 632 2.50 -8.62 -6.66
N GLY A 633 3.13 -8.11 -7.72
CA GLY A 633 3.75 -6.78 -7.75
C GLY A 633 2.79 -5.63 -7.42
N ALA A 634 1.47 -5.83 -7.57
CA ALA A 634 0.46 -4.83 -7.25
C ALA A 634 0.49 -4.41 -5.76
N TYR A 635 0.78 -5.34 -4.84
CA TYR A 635 0.85 -5.04 -3.40
C TYR A 635 2.02 -4.12 -3.06
N ASN A 636 3.15 -4.21 -3.77
CA ASN A 636 4.29 -3.31 -3.58
C ASN A 636 3.93 -1.87 -3.95
N ILE A 637 3.09 -1.70 -4.99
CA ILE A 637 2.62 -0.39 -5.43
C ILE A 637 1.64 0.20 -4.41
N ILE A 638 0.71 -0.60 -3.90
CA ILE A 638 -0.24 -0.18 -2.85
C ILE A 638 0.53 0.32 -1.64
N LYS A 639 1.48 -0.47 -1.16
CA LYS A 639 2.32 -0.12 0.00
C LYS A 639 3.06 1.21 -0.20
N ARG A 640 3.55 1.48 -1.40
CA ARG A 640 4.37 2.66 -1.71
C ARG A 640 3.57 3.92 -1.94
N TYR A 641 2.39 3.81 -2.57
CA TYR A 641 1.67 4.98 -3.11
C TYR A 641 0.24 5.14 -2.61
N ALA A 642 -0.33 4.18 -1.90
CA ALA A 642 -1.76 4.18 -1.55
C ALA A 642 -2.04 4.21 -0.04
N ASN A 643 -1.01 4.26 0.79
CA ASN A 643 -1.12 4.28 2.26
C ASN A 643 -0.55 5.55 2.90
#